data_3dc541a24e8483d51969e019c2b7393f
#
_entry.id   3dc541a24e8483d51969e019c2b7393f
#
_cell.length_a   1.000
_cell.length_b   1.000
_cell.length_c   1.000
_cell.angle_alpha   90.00
_cell.angle_beta   90.00
_cell.angle_gamma   90.00
#
_symmetry.space_group_name_H-M   'P 1'
#
loop_
_entity.id
_entity.type
_entity.pdbx_description
1 polymer ?
#
loop_
_entity_poly.entity_id
_entity_poly.type
_entity_poly.pdbx_seq_one_letter_code
_entity_poly.pdbx_strand_id
1 'polypeptide(L)'
;MGKSARRLGSAILLATLVGLGNGIGANDEPEWVEAMRKVHRKFSGQKGTFAQFGDSITVTMAFWAPLPHARKNAPPEMERAFQIVNAYMRPECWRWKGPEFGNEGGKTVKWALEHVDEWLKRLNPEVVIIMFGTNDLTHVSVDEYRSQLKALVQKCLDNGTIVILSTIPPRSGFVEKSAAFAEAARQVATELKVSLVDYYAEILKRRPDDWDGSSEKFKGYEGYDVPTLISRDGVHPSHPKKYRDDYSEEALRCNGYSLRNYLVLLKYAEVIEKVLMAKDKRSDESMKPSDLAFQDWLPKAPPLPAPKGEVLRVSSVSELFEAVEKAKPGATILIADGHYFLPRRLEIRKDGLTLRGESGRPEKVILDGGKHQLGELIAVTGCSDVTIAHLTVQNVRWNGIKLDTDTGVHRVTIYNCIIRNVWQRGVKGVRVPPNVPRPTGCKVQFCIFVNDRPKTFDDDPTDNPQTFNGNYIGGIDVMFAQGWVISDNVFVGIQGRTHEGRGAIFLWHDSRDCIVERNIIIDCDVGIALGNSWKPPDIDVHCTRVIVRNNFIVRCPESGIVADYTRDCLIAHNTIHDPANKLGRLIRLVHDNEGLRVVNNLLSGPPIKNESPSKMLLLNNLAVPDYSFAFADAKSGNLRLTAKAFEAIDKAIPLPEVTSDIDGKPRGPKPDIGAHEFR
;
A
#
# COMPACT_ATOMS: atom_id res chain seq x y z
N MET A 1 69.82 35.36 -1.72
CA MET A 1 69.38 36.69 -2.15
C MET A 1 67.90 36.58 -2.46
N GLY A 2 66.96 37.10 -1.84
CA GLY A 2 66.77 38.23 -1.02
C GLY A 2 65.32 38.59 -0.95
N LYS A 3 64.86 38.91 0.28
CA LYS A 3 63.76 39.79 0.68
C LYS A 3 62.33 39.34 0.46
N SER A 4 61.60 38.83 1.48
CA SER A 4 60.93 39.61 2.55
C SER A 4 59.95 40.69 2.07
N ALA A 5 58.63 40.39 2.32
CA ALA A 5 57.66 41.41 2.71
C ALA A 5 56.52 40.78 3.53
N ARG A 6 56.39 41.19 4.76
CA ARG A 6 55.27 40.97 5.69
C ARG A 6 54.04 41.75 5.24
N ARG A 7 52.84 41.17 5.36
CA ARG A 7 51.65 41.96 5.65
C ARG A 7 50.82 41.27 6.73
N LEU A 8 50.54 42.05 7.75
CA LEU A 8 49.56 41.77 8.83
C LEU A 8 48.13 41.67 8.25
N GLY A 9 47.33 40.85 8.84
CA GLY A 9 45.91 40.86 8.60
C GLY A 9 45.21 40.00 9.61
N SER A 10 44.53 40.58 10.46
CA SER A 10 43.39 40.32 11.36
C SER A 10 42.96 38.85 11.58
N ALA A 11 43.12 38.42 12.82
CA ALA A 11 42.52 37.24 13.41
C ALA A 11 41.00 37.46 13.61
N ILE A 12 40.17 36.61 13.02
CA ILE A 12 38.78 36.44 13.39
C ILE A 12 38.70 35.15 14.24
N LEU A 13 38.28 35.36 15.48
CA LEU A 13 38.06 34.35 16.50
C LEU A 13 36.95 33.37 16.03
N LEU A 14 37.29 32.11 15.81
CA LEU A 14 36.32 31.03 15.66
C LEU A 14 36.09 30.46 17.08
N ALA A 15 34.93 30.74 17.65
CA ALA A 15 34.46 30.08 18.86
C ALA A 15 34.00 28.65 18.53
N THR A 16 34.80 27.69 18.93
CA THR A 16 34.43 26.26 18.94
C THR A 16 33.44 25.99 20.07
N LEU A 17 32.18 25.78 19.75
CA LEU A 17 31.20 25.15 20.62
C LEU A 17 31.28 23.66 20.39
N VAL A 18 31.89 22.95 21.33
CA VAL A 18 31.76 21.48 21.47
C VAL A 18 30.38 21.21 22.04
N GLY A 19 29.45 20.78 21.21
CA GLY A 19 28.15 20.22 21.59
C GLY A 19 28.17 18.71 21.36
N LEU A 20 27.95 18.00 22.45
CA LEU A 20 27.83 16.53 22.51
C LEU A 20 26.84 16.00 21.46
N GLY A 21 27.33 15.09 20.62
CA GLY A 21 26.52 14.39 19.64
C GLY A 21 25.57 13.41 20.30
N ASN A 22 24.29 13.67 20.17
CA ASN A 22 23.26 12.63 20.19
C ASN A 22 22.85 12.34 18.74
N GLY A 23 22.81 11.07 18.40
CA GLY A 23 22.61 10.58 17.05
C GLY A 23 21.38 11.19 16.36
N ILE A 24 21.61 11.72 15.16
CA ILE A 24 20.56 12.16 14.24
C ILE A 24 19.93 10.90 13.67
N GLY A 25 18.76 10.53 14.19
CA GLY A 25 17.86 9.56 13.58
C GLY A 25 17.30 10.16 12.29
N ALA A 26 17.45 9.48 11.18
CA ALA A 26 16.82 9.82 9.91
C ALA A 26 15.28 9.76 10.09
N ASN A 27 14.57 10.84 9.65
CA ASN A 27 13.11 11.03 9.56
C ASN A 27 12.41 11.75 10.72
N ASP A 28 12.77 13.03 10.97
CA ASP A 28 11.84 13.92 11.67
C ASP A 28 10.92 14.60 10.66
N GLU A 29 9.73 14.00 10.47
CA GLU A 29 8.65 14.61 9.68
C GLU A 29 8.12 15.86 10.42
N PRO A 30 7.86 17.00 9.73
CA PRO A 30 7.37 18.22 10.40
C PRO A 30 6.11 17.95 11.24
N GLU A 31 6.06 18.49 12.46
CA GLU A 31 4.96 18.26 13.40
C GLU A 31 3.56 18.56 12.83
N TRP A 32 3.46 19.54 11.94
CA TRP A 32 2.19 19.88 11.30
C TRP A 32 1.60 18.73 10.47
N VAL A 33 2.42 17.84 9.93
CA VAL A 33 1.96 16.75 9.06
C VAL A 33 1.09 15.78 9.83
N GLU A 34 1.57 15.28 10.98
CA GLU A 34 0.79 14.35 11.81
C GLU A 34 -0.46 15.04 12.42
N ALA A 35 -0.35 16.33 12.77
CA ALA A 35 -1.49 17.10 13.24
C ALA A 35 -2.59 17.19 12.16
N MET A 36 -2.22 17.48 10.92
CA MET A 36 -3.17 17.59 9.81
C MET A 36 -3.76 16.24 9.40
N ARG A 37 -3.01 15.15 9.51
CA ARG A 37 -3.57 13.79 9.35
C ARG A 37 -4.65 13.50 10.39
N LYS A 38 -4.47 13.93 11.66
CA LYS A 38 -5.49 13.79 12.72
C LYS A 38 -6.74 14.60 12.42
N VAL A 39 -6.58 15.81 11.92
CA VAL A 39 -7.68 16.67 11.49
C VAL A 39 -8.45 16.01 10.33
N HIS A 40 -7.74 15.57 9.29
CA HIS A 40 -8.33 14.95 8.10
C HIS A 40 -9.15 13.69 8.40
N ARG A 41 -8.83 12.93 9.44
CA ARG A 41 -9.65 11.79 9.86
C ARG A 41 -11.11 12.15 10.23
N LYS A 42 -11.39 13.39 10.55
CA LYS A 42 -12.75 13.89 10.83
C LYS A 42 -13.46 14.38 9.57
N PHE A 43 -12.72 14.53 8.46
CA PHE A 43 -13.26 15.08 7.23
C PHE A 43 -14.31 14.16 6.62
N SER A 44 -15.49 14.73 6.33
CA SER A 44 -16.64 14.00 5.76
C SER A 44 -17.10 14.57 4.41
N GLY A 45 -16.36 15.54 3.88
CA GLY A 45 -16.69 16.20 2.62
C GLY A 45 -16.18 15.48 1.37
N GLN A 46 -16.19 16.18 0.26
CA GLN A 46 -15.78 15.67 -1.03
C GLN A 46 -14.25 15.82 -1.19
N LYS A 47 -13.55 14.72 -1.45
CA LYS A 47 -12.10 14.72 -1.69
C LYS A 47 -11.71 15.60 -2.87
N GLY A 48 -10.54 16.23 -2.78
CA GLY A 48 -9.99 17.11 -3.81
C GLY A 48 -10.57 18.52 -3.80
N THR A 49 -11.42 18.88 -2.84
CA THR A 49 -11.94 20.26 -2.71
C THR A 49 -10.91 21.16 -2.04
N PHE A 50 -10.60 22.29 -2.68
CA PHE A 50 -9.64 23.30 -2.21
C PHE A 50 -10.24 24.69 -2.20
N ALA A 51 -10.47 25.26 -1.01
CA ALA A 51 -10.99 26.62 -0.85
C ALA A 51 -9.86 27.64 -0.60
N GLN A 52 -10.13 28.90 -0.93
CA GLN A 52 -9.20 30.02 -0.81
C GLN A 52 -9.87 31.12 0.01
N PHE A 53 -9.63 31.16 1.32
CA PHE A 53 -10.21 32.19 2.19
C PHE A 53 -9.27 33.39 2.26
N GLY A 54 -9.78 34.59 1.94
CA GLY A 54 -8.94 35.78 1.94
C GLY A 54 -9.62 37.03 1.40
N ASP A 55 -8.84 38.10 1.31
CA ASP A 55 -9.24 39.42 0.89
C ASP A 55 -9.03 39.72 -0.62
N SER A 56 -8.82 40.99 -0.98
CA SER A 56 -8.56 41.45 -2.34
C SER A 56 -7.38 40.75 -3.02
N ILE A 57 -6.37 40.36 -2.25
CA ILE A 57 -5.19 39.67 -2.78
C ILE A 57 -5.55 38.23 -3.17
N THR A 58 -6.62 37.66 -2.60
CA THR A 58 -7.06 36.28 -2.84
C THR A 58 -8.17 36.18 -3.89
N VAL A 59 -9.14 37.08 -3.91
CA VAL A 59 -10.28 37.04 -4.84
C VAL A 59 -9.86 37.28 -6.30
N THR A 60 -8.74 37.94 -6.53
CA THR A 60 -8.27 38.29 -7.86
C THR A 60 -8.02 37.08 -8.76
N MET A 61 -8.30 37.25 -10.06
CA MET A 61 -7.99 36.24 -11.09
C MET A 61 -6.46 36.08 -11.36
N ALA A 62 -5.62 36.97 -10.83
CA ALA A 62 -4.16 36.78 -10.91
C ALA A 62 -3.64 35.70 -9.93
N PHE A 63 -4.42 35.37 -8.90
CA PHE A 63 -4.07 34.33 -7.96
C PHE A 63 -4.81 33.03 -8.28
N TRP A 64 -4.12 31.90 -8.33
CA TRP A 64 -4.55 30.53 -8.51
C TRP A 64 -5.18 30.20 -9.88
N ALA A 65 -6.11 30.99 -10.37
CA ALA A 65 -6.84 30.74 -11.60
C ALA A 65 -5.99 30.64 -12.89
N PRO A 66 -4.82 31.31 -13.06
CA PRO A 66 -3.99 31.16 -14.25
C PRO A 66 -3.24 29.83 -14.35
N LEU A 67 -2.97 29.16 -13.22
CA LEU A 67 -2.10 27.98 -13.15
C LEU A 67 -2.46 26.84 -14.14
N PRO A 68 -3.72 26.46 -14.36
CA PRO A 68 -4.03 25.41 -15.33
C PRO A 68 -3.82 25.81 -16.81
N HIS A 69 -3.66 27.13 -17.10
CA HIS A 69 -3.60 27.64 -18.46
C HIS A 69 -2.18 27.95 -18.93
N ALA A 70 -1.35 28.58 -18.10
CA ALA A 70 0.01 28.96 -18.47
C ALA A 70 0.96 28.98 -17.27
N ARG A 71 2.14 28.39 -17.46
CA ARG A 71 3.26 28.35 -16.50
C ARG A 71 4.58 28.44 -17.26
N LYS A 72 4.80 29.62 -17.89
CA LYS A 72 6.02 29.88 -18.67
C LYS A 72 7.25 29.75 -17.77
N ASN A 73 8.31 29.14 -18.27
CA ASN A 73 9.60 29.01 -17.60
C ASN A 73 9.48 28.44 -16.15
N ALA A 74 8.46 27.65 -15.88
CA ALA A 74 8.27 27.01 -14.57
C ALA A 74 9.44 26.08 -14.25
N PRO A 75 10.04 26.17 -13.05
CA PRO A 75 11.09 25.25 -12.66
C PRO A 75 10.53 23.82 -12.44
N PRO A 76 11.38 22.77 -12.53
CA PRO A 76 10.92 21.36 -12.50
C PRO A 76 10.08 21.02 -11.27
N GLU A 77 10.41 21.56 -10.11
CA GLU A 77 9.63 21.33 -8.87
C GLU A 77 8.22 21.94 -8.94
N MET A 78 8.05 23.07 -9.63
CA MET A 78 6.73 23.67 -9.85
C MET A 78 5.88 22.84 -10.81
N GLU A 79 6.46 22.34 -11.90
CA GLU A 79 5.74 21.47 -12.84
C GLU A 79 5.34 20.15 -12.17
N ARG A 80 6.21 19.55 -11.36
CA ARG A 80 5.87 18.38 -10.55
C ARG A 80 4.71 18.70 -9.59
N ALA A 81 4.80 19.80 -8.87
CA ALA A 81 3.75 20.22 -7.94
C ALA A 81 2.40 20.43 -8.66
N PHE A 82 2.45 21.06 -9.85
CA PHE A 82 1.24 21.23 -10.67
C PHE A 82 0.63 19.90 -11.10
N GLN A 83 1.43 18.94 -11.53
CA GLN A 83 0.94 17.61 -11.90
C GLN A 83 0.23 16.92 -10.72
N ILE A 84 0.81 17.00 -9.51
CA ILE A 84 0.21 16.44 -8.28
C ILE A 84 -1.12 17.12 -7.97
N VAL A 85 -1.13 18.46 -7.95
CA VAL A 85 -2.33 19.24 -7.62
C VAL A 85 -3.43 19.05 -8.67
N ASN A 86 -3.08 19.10 -9.94
CA ASN A 86 -4.05 18.96 -11.04
C ASN A 86 -4.67 17.55 -11.12
N ALA A 87 -3.91 16.53 -10.72
CA ALA A 87 -4.41 15.16 -10.64
C ALA A 87 -5.32 14.91 -9.42
N TYR A 88 -5.12 15.65 -8.32
CA TYR A 88 -5.85 15.45 -7.07
C TYR A 88 -7.03 16.40 -6.88
N MET A 89 -6.80 17.70 -7.17
CA MET A 89 -7.78 18.76 -6.90
C MET A 89 -8.90 18.76 -7.93
N ARG A 90 -10.11 19.00 -7.47
CA ARG A 90 -11.29 19.13 -8.33
C ARG A 90 -11.16 20.35 -9.25
N PRO A 91 -11.49 20.21 -10.55
CA PRO A 91 -11.29 21.28 -11.54
C PRO A 91 -12.00 22.60 -11.23
N GLU A 92 -13.18 22.55 -10.63
CA GLU A 92 -13.94 23.75 -10.26
C GLU A 92 -13.21 24.63 -9.24
N CYS A 93 -12.35 24.07 -8.39
CA CYS A 93 -11.63 24.79 -7.36
C CYS A 93 -10.58 25.79 -7.91
N TRP A 94 -10.20 25.68 -9.19
CA TRP A 94 -9.36 26.68 -9.85
C TRP A 94 -10.01 28.05 -9.90
N ARG A 95 -11.36 28.12 -9.84
CA ARG A 95 -12.14 29.34 -10.04
C ARG A 95 -13.10 29.64 -8.90
N TRP A 96 -12.89 29.10 -7.70
CA TRP A 96 -13.69 29.44 -6.53
C TRP A 96 -13.38 30.86 -6.07
N LYS A 97 -14.04 31.84 -6.66
CA LYS A 97 -13.90 33.31 -6.44
C LYS A 97 -15.23 33.94 -6.09
N GLY A 98 -15.19 34.83 -5.12
CA GLY A 98 -16.36 35.56 -4.62
C GLY A 98 -16.65 35.27 -3.14
N PRO A 99 -17.53 36.07 -2.50
CA PRO A 99 -17.87 35.97 -1.09
C PRO A 99 -18.45 34.59 -0.71
N GLU A 100 -19.16 33.98 -1.63
CA GLU A 100 -19.70 32.64 -1.47
C GLU A 100 -18.61 31.57 -1.37
N PHE A 101 -17.38 31.81 -1.84
CA PHE A 101 -16.23 30.91 -1.74
C PHE A 101 -15.21 31.36 -0.67
N GLY A 102 -15.59 32.34 0.19
CA GLY A 102 -14.76 32.79 1.29
C GLY A 102 -13.70 33.83 0.91
N ASN A 103 -13.80 34.48 -0.23
CA ASN A 103 -12.88 35.53 -0.64
C ASN A 103 -13.58 36.72 -1.24
N GLU A 104 -13.26 37.96 -0.69
CA GLU A 104 -13.85 39.21 -1.15
C GLU A 104 -12.90 40.40 -0.84
N GLY A 105 -12.87 41.39 -1.73
CA GLY A 105 -12.04 42.57 -1.56
C GLY A 105 -12.40 43.43 -0.35
N GLY A 106 -11.37 43.98 0.35
CA GLY A 106 -11.56 44.86 1.50
C GLY A 106 -11.96 44.19 2.81
N LYS A 107 -12.03 42.87 2.85
CA LYS A 107 -12.49 42.10 4.04
C LYS A 107 -11.37 41.82 5.03
N THR A 108 -11.76 41.58 6.29
CA THR A 108 -10.93 41.36 7.45
C THR A 108 -11.11 39.94 7.99
N VAL A 109 -10.25 39.52 8.95
CA VAL A 109 -10.41 38.25 9.67
C VAL A 109 -11.75 38.21 10.42
N LYS A 110 -12.22 39.35 10.96
CA LYS A 110 -13.54 39.43 11.63
C LYS A 110 -14.66 39.02 10.70
N TRP A 111 -14.69 39.59 9.48
CA TRP A 111 -15.70 39.22 8.46
C TRP A 111 -15.61 37.70 8.15
N ALA A 112 -14.40 37.12 8.06
CA ALA A 112 -14.27 35.68 7.82
C ALA A 112 -14.87 34.88 8.97
N LEU A 113 -14.66 35.27 10.23
CA LEU A 113 -15.23 34.60 11.40
C LEU A 113 -16.76 34.61 11.41
N GLU A 114 -17.38 35.69 10.90
CA GLU A 114 -18.83 35.85 10.81
C GLU A 114 -19.45 34.91 9.76
N HIS A 115 -18.68 34.48 8.75
CA HIS A 115 -19.19 33.73 7.59
C HIS A 115 -18.61 32.30 7.45
N VAL A 116 -17.54 31.97 8.16
CA VAL A 116 -16.84 30.70 7.96
C VAL A 116 -17.70 29.46 8.20
N ASP A 117 -18.60 29.49 9.15
CA ASP A 117 -19.50 28.36 9.43
C ASP A 117 -20.44 28.07 8.25
N GLU A 118 -20.90 29.12 7.54
CA GLU A 118 -21.67 28.95 6.32
C GLU A 118 -20.83 28.34 5.19
N TRP A 119 -19.58 28.82 5.00
CA TRP A 119 -18.69 28.29 3.98
C TRP A 119 -18.33 26.83 4.25
N LEU A 120 -18.01 26.47 5.51
CA LEU A 120 -17.71 25.09 5.90
C LEU A 120 -18.91 24.18 5.67
N LYS A 121 -20.13 24.63 6.01
CA LYS A 121 -21.36 23.86 5.76
C LYS A 121 -21.63 23.67 4.26
N ARG A 122 -21.41 24.70 3.43
CA ARG A 122 -21.75 24.67 2.01
C ARG A 122 -20.67 24.04 1.14
N LEU A 123 -19.41 24.44 1.32
CA LEU A 123 -18.29 23.99 0.50
C LEU A 123 -17.66 22.70 1.05
N ASN A 124 -17.70 22.55 2.36
CA ASN A 124 -17.03 21.47 3.11
C ASN A 124 -15.66 21.12 2.49
N PRO A 125 -14.70 22.09 2.45
CA PRO A 125 -13.46 21.89 1.72
C PRO A 125 -12.53 20.92 2.45
N GLU A 126 -11.85 20.05 1.69
CA GLU A 126 -10.85 19.14 2.24
C GLU A 126 -9.60 19.90 2.71
N VAL A 127 -9.20 20.90 1.92
CA VAL A 127 -8.07 21.80 2.23
C VAL A 127 -8.50 23.25 2.01
N VAL A 128 -8.03 24.13 2.86
CA VAL A 128 -8.21 25.57 2.71
C VAL A 128 -6.87 26.30 2.85
N ILE A 129 -6.62 27.29 1.96
CA ILE A 129 -5.59 28.31 2.23
C ILE A 129 -6.25 29.54 2.82
N ILE A 130 -5.67 30.09 3.89
CA ILE A 130 -6.17 31.26 4.60
C ILE A 130 -5.13 32.36 4.54
N MET A 131 -5.52 33.55 4.04
CA MET A 131 -4.72 34.77 4.07
C MET A 131 -5.64 35.99 4.25
N PHE A 132 -5.76 36.48 5.46
CA PHE A 132 -6.34 37.77 5.84
C PHE A 132 -5.33 38.57 6.66
N GLY A 133 -5.56 39.83 6.87
CA GLY A 133 -4.72 40.69 7.70
C GLY A 133 -4.29 41.99 7.04
N THR A 134 -4.25 42.05 5.71
CA THR A 134 -3.85 43.27 4.99
C THR A 134 -4.77 44.43 5.27
N ASN A 135 -6.10 44.21 5.36
CA ASN A 135 -7.06 45.23 5.74
C ASN A 135 -7.15 45.45 7.26
N ASP A 136 -6.88 44.41 8.04
CA ASP A 136 -6.88 44.44 9.50
C ASP A 136 -5.78 45.37 10.09
N LEU A 137 -4.69 45.62 9.34
CA LEU A 137 -3.61 46.50 9.75
C LEU A 137 -4.04 47.90 10.20
N THR A 138 -5.11 48.42 9.63
CA THR A 138 -5.63 49.75 9.92
C THR A 138 -6.71 49.76 11.01
N HIS A 139 -7.20 48.59 11.44
CA HIS A 139 -8.41 48.51 12.26
C HIS A 139 -8.19 47.87 13.63
N VAL A 140 -7.28 46.86 13.76
CA VAL A 140 -7.16 46.09 14.98
C VAL A 140 -5.70 46.06 15.48
N SER A 141 -5.53 45.71 16.76
CA SER A 141 -4.22 45.41 17.34
C SER A 141 -3.67 44.06 16.85
N VAL A 142 -2.36 43.82 17.05
CA VAL A 142 -1.72 42.54 16.70
C VAL A 142 -2.35 41.39 17.49
N ASP A 143 -2.64 41.61 18.78
CA ASP A 143 -3.20 40.58 19.66
C ASP A 143 -4.62 40.23 19.28
N GLU A 144 -5.43 41.23 18.92
CA GLU A 144 -6.80 41.00 18.40
C GLU A 144 -6.77 40.25 17.07
N TYR A 145 -5.92 40.65 16.13
CA TYR A 145 -5.72 39.93 14.87
C TYR A 145 -5.32 38.47 15.11
N ARG A 146 -4.32 38.25 15.99
CA ARG A 146 -3.86 36.89 16.33
C ARG A 146 -4.99 36.03 16.90
N SER A 147 -5.76 36.57 17.83
CA SER A 147 -6.89 35.88 18.45
C SER A 147 -7.97 35.51 17.43
N GLN A 148 -8.36 36.44 16.57
CA GLN A 148 -9.35 36.22 15.53
C GLN A 148 -8.86 35.21 14.47
N LEU A 149 -7.59 35.32 14.04
CA LEU A 149 -6.99 34.40 13.08
C LEU A 149 -6.91 32.97 13.66
N LYS A 150 -6.53 32.84 14.93
CA LYS A 150 -6.52 31.55 15.61
C LYS A 150 -7.90 30.92 15.68
N ALA A 151 -8.94 31.70 16.00
CA ALA A 151 -10.32 31.23 16.05
C ALA A 151 -10.82 30.77 14.65
N LEU A 152 -10.48 31.51 13.59
CA LEU A 152 -10.83 31.15 12.22
C LEU A 152 -10.19 29.82 11.80
N VAL A 153 -8.89 29.66 12.07
CA VAL A 153 -8.16 28.41 11.78
C VAL A 153 -8.76 27.25 12.56
N GLN A 154 -9.05 27.44 13.87
CA GLN A 154 -9.62 26.41 14.71
C GLN A 154 -10.97 25.88 14.19
N LYS A 155 -11.87 26.76 13.74
CA LYS A 155 -13.15 26.36 13.13
C LYS A 155 -12.95 25.45 11.91
N CYS A 156 -11.97 25.75 11.06
CA CYS A 156 -11.63 24.88 9.92
C CYS A 156 -11.11 23.51 10.38
N LEU A 157 -10.23 23.48 11.41
CA LEU A 157 -9.70 22.23 11.96
C LEU A 157 -10.79 21.38 12.63
N ASP A 158 -11.75 21.99 13.29
CA ASP A 158 -12.88 21.30 13.93
C ASP A 158 -13.79 20.63 12.91
N ASN A 159 -13.93 21.23 11.71
CA ASN A 159 -14.65 20.66 10.56
C ASN A 159 -13.92 19.48 9.91
N GLY A 160 -12.66 19.22 10.26
CA GLY A 160 -11.83 18.22 9.57
C GLY A 160 -11.10 18.77 8.33
N THR A 161 -11.19 20.09 8.07
CA THR A 161 -10.54 20.76 6.96
C THR A 161 -9.07 21.02 7.27
N ILE A 162 -8.17 20.60 6.40
CA ILE A 162 -6.73 20.88 6.50
C ILE A 162 -6.46 22.33 6.18
N VAL A 163 -5.65 23.01 6.99
CA VAL A 163 -5.34 24.43 6.81
C VAL A 163 -3.90 24.63 6.33
N ILE A 164 -3.77 25.40 5.26
CA ILE A 164 -2.55 26.08 4.82
C ILE A 164 -2.68 27.53 5.24
N LEU A 165 -1.94 27.98 6.24
CA LEU A 165 -1.95 29.38 6.65
C LEU A 165 -0.91 30.17 5.85
N SER A 166 -1.22 31.37 5.41
CA SER A 166 -0.27 32.27 4.74
C SER A 166 -0.08 33.55 5.54
N THR A 167 1.17 33.98 5.68
CA THR A 167 1.44 35.35 6.14
C THR A 167 0.98 36.35 5.07
N ILE A 168 0.57 37.55 5.51
CA ILE A 168 0.32 38.69 4.60
C ILE A 168 1.65 39.17 3.99
N PRO A 169 1.64 39.83 2.82
CA PRO A 169 2.82 40.53 2.31
C PRO A 169 3.17 41.77 3.15
N PRO A 170 4.41 42.29 3.06
CA PRO A 170 4.74 43.59 3.63
C PRO A 170 3.89 44.68 2.95
N ARG A 171 3.49 45.72 3.71
CA ARG A 171 2.66 46.82 3.24
C ARG A 171 3.38 48.16 3.43
N SER A 172 3.38 48.98 2.39
CA SER A 172 3.95 50.31 2.43
C SER A 172 3.25 51.18 3.48
N GLY A 173 4.02 51.98 4.24
CA GLY A 173 3.49 52.83 5.32
C GLY A 173 3.12 52.04 6.60
N PHE A 174 3.17 50.68 6.59
CA PHE A 174 2.85 49.81 7.75
C PHE A 174 3.92 48.72 7.94
N VAL A 175 5.18 48.98 7.63
CA VAL A 175 6.23 47.96 7.59
C VAL A 175 6.37 47.20 8.90
N GLU A 176 6.51 47.91 10.04
CA GLU A 176 6.63 47.28 11.35
C GLU A 176 5.35 46.49 11.75
N LYS A 177 4.19 47.07 11.49
CA LYS A 177 2.91 46.42 11.84
C LYS A 177 2.64 45.19 10.96
N SER A 178 2.97 45.24 9.66
CA SER A 178 2.86 44.08 8.79
C SER A 178 3.85 42.97 9.16
N ALA A 179 5.05 43.31 9.66
CA ALA A 179 5.98 42.35 10.24
C ALA A 179 5.39 41.65 11.49
N ALA A 180 4.78 42.44 12.39
CA ALA A 180 4.16 41.91 13.59
C ALA A 180 2.93 41.02 13.29
N PHE A 181 2.15 41.34 12.26
CA PHE A 181 1.03 40.50 11.77
C PHE A 181 1.53 39.20 11.13
N ALA A 182 2.60 39.26 10.34
CA ALA A 182 3.24 38.06 9.80
C ALA A 182 3.75 37.15 10.93
N GLU A 183 4.35 37.73 11.97
CA GLU A 183 4.80 36.98 13.14
C GLU A 183 3.63 36.35 13.92
N ALA A 184 2.52 37.07 14.11
CA ALA A 184 1.31 36.52 14.71
C ALA A 184 0.76 35.33 13.92
N ALA A 185 0.79 35.38 12.58
CA ALA A 185 0.38 34.25 11.74
C ALA A 185 1.33 33.04 11.90
N ARG A 186 2.66 33.24 12.01
CA ARG A 186 3.63 32.15 12.30
C ARG A 186 3.36 31.51 13.66
N GLN A 187 3.08 32.32 14.69
CA GLN A 187 2.73 31.82 16.01
C GLN A 187 1.44 30.98 16.00
N VAL A 188 0.40 31.45 15.31
CA VAL A 188 -0.85 30.67 15.12
C VAL A 188 -0.57 29.35 14.39
N ALA A 189 0.26 29.39 13.35
CA ALA A 189 0.64 28.16 12.61
C ALA A 189 1.38 27.16 13.49
N THR A 190 2.29 27.62 14.34
CA THR A 190 3.04 26.80 15.28
C THR A 190 2.15 26.23 16.39
N GLU A 191 1.32 27.07 17.01
CA GLU A 191 0.42 26.67 18.11
C GLU A 191 -0.61 25.64 17.67
N LEU A 192 -1.21 25.81 16.50
CA LEU A 192 -2.23 24.92 15.96
C LEU A 192 -1.65 23.80 15.07
N LYS A 193 -0.32 23.78 14.91
CA LYS A 193 0.40 22.80 14.08
C LYS A 193 -0.20 22.69 12.69
N VAL A 194 -0.40 23.83 12.01
CA VAL A 194 -0.84 23.89 10.61
C VAL A 194 0.32 24.22 9.68
N SER A 195 0.20 23.85 8.41
CA SER A 195 1.22 24.19 7.41
C SER A 195 1.23 25.69 7.12
N LEU A 196 2.42 26.24 6.83
CA LEU A 196 2.61 27.67 6.62
C LEU A 196 3.22 27.97 5.23
N VAL A 197 2.67 28.97 4.56
CA VAL A 197 3.29 29.70 3.45
C VAL A 197 3.78 31.02 3.97
N ASP A 198 5.07 31.17 4.20
CA ASP A 198 5.65 32.43 4.71
C ASP A 198 5.92 33.40 3.55
N TYR A 199 4.85 33.94 3.00
CA TYR A 199 4.91 34.87 1.85
C TYR A 199 5.64 36.15 2.20
N TYR A 200 5.49 36.66 3.44
CA TYR A 200 6.20 37.83 3.96
C TYR A 200 7.72 37.63 3.87
N ALA A 201 8.22 36.56 4.46
CA ALA A 201 9.64 36.29 4.50
C ALA A 201 10.22 36.06 3.09
N GLU A 202 9.50 35.38 2.19
CA GLU A 202 9.98 35.15 0.82
C GLU A 202 10.06 36.44 0.01
N ILE A 203 9.16 37.40 0.21
CA ILE A 203 9.26 38.71 -0.41
C ILE A 203 10.55 39.44 0.00
N LEU A 204 10.78 39.54 1.31
CA LEU A 204 11.99 40.24 1.84
C LEU A 204 13.28 39.52 1.50
N LYS A 205 13.29 38.17 1.48
CA LYS A 205 14.46 37.38 1.06
C LYS A 205 14.83 37.65 -0.39
N ARG A 206 13.84 37.74 -1.28
CA ARG A 206 14.09 37.97 -2.72
C ARG A 206 14.40 39.41 -3.04
N ARG A 207 13.82 40.37 -2.31
CA ARG A 207 13.98 41.82 -2.51
C ARG A 207 14.06 42.55 -1.15
N PRO A 208 15.16 42.44 -0.43
CA PRO A 208 15.26 43.03 0.92
C PRO A 208 15.10 44.54 0.96
N ASP A 209 15.59 45.25 -0.07
CA ASP A 209 15.71 46.71 -0.07
C ASP A 209 14.70 47.38 -1.01
N ASP A 210 14.05 46.65 -1.92
CA ASP A 210 13.28 47.25 -3.00
C ASP A 210 12.02 46.43 -3.39
N TRP A 211 11.40 45.79 -2.39
CA TRP A 211 10.15 45.06 -2.54
C TRP A 211 8.94 45.96 -2.82
N ASP A 212 9.00 47.27 -2.35
CA ASP A 212 7.91 48.23 -2.37
C ASP A 212 7.86 48.97 -3.68
N GLY A 213 6.87 48.71 -4.51
CA GLY A 213 6.62 49.36 -5.76
C GLY A 213 6.16 50.82 -5.60
N SER A 214 5.69 51.24 -4.42
CA SER A 214 5.29 52.65 -4.15
C SER A 214 6.47 53.60 -4.07
N SER A 215 7.70 53.09 -3.84
CA SER A 215 8.92 53.84 -3.65
C SER A 215 9.29 54.68 -4.89
N GLU A 216 10.06 55.78 -4.69
CA GLU A 216 10.57 56.67 -5.75
C GLU A 216 11.35 55.91 -6.83
N LYS A 217 12.04 54.82 -6.49
CA LYS A 217 12.75 53.97 -7.44
C LYS A 217 11.86 53.52 -8.61
N PHE A 218 10.57 53.32 -8.38
CA PHE A 218 9.62 52.84 -9.36
C PHE A 218 8.64 53.91 -9.89
N LYS A 219 8.97 55.21 -9.76
CA LYS A 219 8.12 56.35 -10.13
C LYS A 219 7.63 56.30 -11.57
N GLY A 220 8.35 55.71 -12.49
CA GLY A 220 7.98 55.60 -13.91
C GLY A 220 7.04 54.44 -14.25
N TYR A 221 6.59 53.67 -13.28
CA TYR A 221 5.67 52.54 -13.48
C TYR A 221 4.26 52.87 -12.94
N GLU A 222 3.23 52.21 -13.49
CA GLU A 222 1.84 52.44 -13.09
C GLU A 222 1.19 51.17 -12.55
N GLY A 223 0.33 51.31 -11.53
CA GLY A 223 -0.55 50.28 -10.97
C GLY A 223 0.20 49.00 -10.63
N TYR A 224 -0.22 47.87 -11.20
CA TYR A 224 0.35 46.54 -10.97
C TYR A 224 1.54 46.23 -11.91
N ASP A 225 1.80 47.10 -12.91
CA ASP A 225 2.86 46.87 -13.94
C ASP A 225 4.26 47.34 -13.51
N VAL A 226 4.58 47.11 -12.24
CA VAL A 226 5.89 47.49 -11.63
C VAL A 226 6.74 46.23 -11.40
N PRO A 227 8.02 46.22 -11.84
CA PRO A 227 8.87 45.03 -11.77
C PRO A 227 9.50 44.82 -10.38
N THR A 228 8.66 44.73 -9.37
CA THR A 228 9.02 44.36 -8.00
C THR A 228 7.90 43.50 -7.43
N LEU A 229 7.86 43.22 -6.11
CA LEU A 229 6.93 42.23 -5.55
C LEU A 229 5.63 42.84 -5.03
N ILE A 230 5.61 44.13 -4.64
CA ILE A 230 4.40 44.89 -4.27
C ILE A 230 4.18 45.96 -5.32
N SER A 231 2.92 46.20 -5.68
CA SER A 231 2.49 47.12 -6.71
C SER A 231 2.65 48.59 -6.30
N ARG A 232 2.35 49.53 -7.22
CA ARG A 232 2.45 51.01 -6.98
C ARG A 232 1.54 51.47 -5.84
N ASP A 233 0.48 50.75 -5.52
CA ASP A 233 -0.40 51.08 -4.40
C ASP A 233 0.20 50.77 -3.02
N GLY A 234 1.32 50.08 -2.97
CA GLY A 234 2.00 49.68 -1.74
C GLY A 234 1.29 48.60 -0.93
N VAL A 235 0.25 47.97 -1.47
CA VAL A 235 -0.64 47.04 -0.78
C VAL A 235 -0.70 45.67 -1.47
N HIS A 236 -1.05 45.67 -2.74
CA HIS A 236 -1.27 44.45 -3.50
C HIS A 236 0.02 43.90 -4.12
N PRO A 237 0.15 42.59 -4.28
CA PRO A 237 1.23 42.04 -5.08
C PRO A 237 1.24 42.62 -6.50
N SER A 238 2.41 42.84 -7.06
CA SER A 238 2.57 43.27 -8.44
C SER A 238 2.16 42.19 -9.44
N HIS A 239 1.83 42.62 -10.68
CA HIS A 239 1.48 41.72 -11.77
C HIS A 239 1.88 42.31 -13.13
N PRO A 240 3.17 42.58 -13.36
CA PRO A 240 3.61 43.24 -14.57
C PRO A 240 3.41 42.38 -15.81
N LYS A 241 2.99 43.03 -16.91
CA LYS A 241 2.70 42.37 -18.19
C LYS A 241 3.86 41.54 -18.72
N LYS A 242 5.08 42.06 -18.56
CA LYS A 242 6.33 41.38 -18.98
C LYS A 242 6.46 39.99 -18.34
N TYR A 243 6.08 39.85 -17.09
CA TYR A 243 6.26 38.63 -16.28
C TYR A 243 4.93 37.90 -16.00
N ARG A 244 3.91 38.15 -16.82
CA ARG A 244 2.62 37.48 -16.66
C ARG A 244 2.72 35.99 -16.98
N ASP A 245 2.30 35.16 -16.03
CA ASP A 245 2.34 33.70 -16.12
C ASP A 245 3.75 33.11 -16.32
N ASP A 246 4.78 33.90 -15.97
CA ASP A 246 6.18 33.51 -15.98
C ASP A 246 6.64 33.18 -14.56
N TYR A 247 7.38 32.05 -14.43
CA TYR A 247 7.88 31.51 -13.17
C TYR A 247 9.40 31.30 -13.18
N SER A 248 10.10 31.96 -14.13
CA SER A 248 11.55 32.05 -14.07
C SER A 248 12.00 32.72 -12.77
N GLU A 249 13.26 32.51 -12.35
CA GLU A 249 13.82 33.15 -11.15
C GLU A 249 13.75 34.68 -11.23
N GLU A 250 13.91 35.27 -12.43
CA GLU A 250 13.73 36.71 -12.65
C GLU A 250 12.26 37.11 -12.40
N ALA A 251 11.29 36.36 -12.96
CA ALA A 251 9.87 36.65 -12.77
C ALA A 251 9.43 36.51 -11.31
N LEU A 252 9.92 35.50 -10.59
CA LEU A 252 9.64 35.31 -9.16
C LEU A 252 10.23 36.41 -8.26
N ARG A 253 11.12 37.27 -8.80
CA ARG A 253 11.64 38.49 -8.13
C ARG A 253 10.92 39.76 -8.57
N CYS A 254 10.12 39.73 -9.63
CA CYS A 254 9.52 40.90 -10.25
C CYS A 254 8.00 40.85 -10.36
N ASN A 255 7.35 39.74 -9.99
CA ASN A 255 5.88 39.56 -10.04
C ASN A 255 5.40 38.89 -8.75
N GLY A 256 4.76 39.66 -7.88
CA GLY A 256 4.29 39.19 -6.59
C GLY A 256 3.22 38.11 -6.70
N TYR A 257 2.32 38.16 -7.67
CA TYR A 257 1.33 37.11 -7.88
C TYR A 257 1.96 35.81 -8.41
N SER A 258 2.96 35.88 -9.31
CA SER A 258 3.69 34.69 -9.70
C SER A 258 4.37 34.03 -8.50
N LEU A 259 5.03 34.81 -7.64
CA LEU A 259 5.66 34.30 -6.41
C LEU A 259 4.62 33.64 -5.49
N ARG A 260 3.48 34.27 -5.25
CA ARG A 260 2.43 33.71 -4.41
C ARG A 260 1.87 32.39 -4.98
N ASN A 261 1.58 32.35 -6.28
CA ASN A 261 1.13 31.16 -6.97
C ASN A 261 2.14 30.00 -6.83
N TYR A 262 3.43 30.29 -7.03
CA TYR A 262 4.51 29.33 -6.89
C TYR A 262 4.56 28.74 -5.47
N LEU A 263 4.58 29.57 -4.44
CA LEU A 263 4.69 29.12 -3.04
C LEU A 263 3.47 28.29 -2.60
N VAL A 264 2.27 28.76 -2.97
CA VAL A 264 1.03 28.05 -2.59
C VAL A 264 0.91 26.71 -3.32
N LEU A 265 1.29 26.65 -4.59
CA LEU A 265 1.25 25.42 -5.37
C LEU A 265 2.19 24.34 -4.79
N LEU A 266 3.42 24.74 -4.45
CA LEU A 266 4.38 23.84 -3.81
C LEU A 266 3.87 23.35 -2.45
N LYS A 267 3.32 24.26 -1.62
CA LYS A 267 2.79 23.90 -0.31
C LYS A 267 1.58 22.98 -0.39
N TYR A 268 0.67 23.22 -1.31
CA TYR A 268 -0.49 22.35 -1.47
C TYR A 268 -0.09 20.97 -2.02
N ALA A 269 0.84 20.91 -2.96
CA ALA A 269 1.42 19.63 -3.39
C ALA A 269 2.07 18.87 -2.22
N GLU A 270 2.82 19.56 -1.34
CA GLU A 270 3.38 18.97 -0.13
C GLU A 270 2.29 18.42 0.81
N VAL A 271 1.20 19.16 1.01
CA VAL A 271 0.03 18.70 1.81
C VAL A 271 -0.60 17.47 1.17
N ILE A 272 -0.78 17.46 -0.14
CA ILE A 272 -1.31 16.29 -0.86
C ILE A 272 -0.39 15.08 -0.64
N GLU A 273 0.92 15.21 -0.89
CA GLU A 273 1.87 14.11 -0.77
C GLU A 273 2.02 13.62 0.69
N LYS A 274 2.15 14.55 1.66
CA LYS A 274 2.48 14.21 3.05
C LYS A 274 1.26 13.95 3.94
N VAL A 275 0.08 14.46 3.59
CA VAL A 275 -1.11 14.32 4.43
C VAL A 275 -2.21 13.52 3.73
N LEU A 276 -2.59 13.89 2.50
CA LEU A 276 -3.76 13.35 1.83
C LEU A 276 -3.47 12.06 1.05
N MET A 277 -2.30 11.99 0.40
CA MET A 277 -1.82 10.81 -0.31
C MET A 277 -0.75 10.06 0.51
N ALA A 278 -0.22 10.67 1.56
CA ALA A 278 0.57 9.92 2.50
C ALA A 278 -0.33 8.84 3.07
N LYS A 279 0.00 7.63 2.72
CA LYS A 279 -0.47 6.49 3.48
C LYS A 279 -0.17 6.82 4.94
N ASP A 280 -1.23 6.88 5.74
CA ASP A 280 -1.14 7.08 7.18
C ASP A 280 -0.01 6.18 7.70
N LYS A 281 1.05 6.71 8.32
CA LYS A 281 2.12 5.87 8.89
C LYS A 281 1.61 4.92 9.98
N ARG A 282 0.39 5.14 10.48
CA ARG A 282 -0.40 4.17 11.27
C ARG A 282 -1.36 3.35 10.42
N SER A 283 -1.59 3.73 9.15
CA SER A 283 -2.20 2.90 8.14
C SER A 283 -1.15 2.22 7.26
N ASP A 284 0.12 2.66 7.32
CA ASP A 284 1.33 2.04 6.79
C ASP A 284 2.26 1.48 7.90
N GLU A 285 1.78 1.26 9.09
CA GLU A 285 2.06 -0.05 9.64
C GLU A 285 1.24 -0.99 8.75
N SER A 286 1.81 -1.38 7.63
CA SER A 286 1.51 -2.68 7.03
C SER A 286 1.48 -3.60 8.22
N MET A 287 0.31 -4.14 8.54
CA MET A 287 0.21 -5.12 9.63
C MET A 287 1.35 -6.09 9.36
N LYS A 288 2.19 -6.33 10.36
CA LYS A 288 3.32 -7.24 10.13
C LYS A 288 2.74 -8.52 9.55
N PRO A 289 3.42 -9.19 8.63
CA PRO A 289 2.92 -10.45 8.08
C PRO A 289 2.42 -11.40 9.17
N SER A 290 3.09 -11.43 10.34
CA SER A 290 2.62 -12.16 11.51
C SER A 290 1.24 -11.72 12.00
N ASP A 291 0.94 -10.42 12.03
CA ASP A 291 -0.35 -9.91 12.55
C ASP A 291 -1.49 -10.21 11.57
N LEU A 292 -1.21 -10.22 10.26
CA LEU A 292 -2.16 -10.63 9.22
C LEU A 292 -2.40 -12.14 9.22
N ALA A 293 -1.38 -12.93 9.50
CA ALA A 293 -1.43 -14.39 9.45
C ALA A 293 -2.18 -15.04 10.63
N PHE A 294 -2.39 -14.32 11.74
CA PHE A 294 -2.95 -14.87 12.99
C PHE A 294 -4.18 -14.11 13.51
N GLN A 295 -5.03 -13.58 12.63
CA GLN A 295 -6.26 -12.90 13.01
C GLN A 295 -7.40 -13.87 13.38
N ASP A 296 -8.29 -13.44 14.27
CA ASP A 296 -9.36 -14.28 14.82
C ASP A 296 -10.42 -14.74 13.79
N TRP A 297 -10.59 -13.96 12.70
CA TRP A 297 -11.57 -14.25 11.66
C TRP A 297 -11.08 -15.27 10.61
N LEU A 298 -9.80 -15.66 10.64
CA LEU A 298 -9.20 -16.62 9.72
C LEU A 298 -9.72 -18.05 9.95
N PRO A 299 -9.62 -18.93 8.94
CA PRO A 299 -10.07 -20.32 9.05
C PRO A 299 -9.40 -21.04 10.21
N LYS A 300 -10.19 -21.76 11.00
CA LYS A 300 -9.72 -22.59 12.13
C LYS A 300 -9.86 -24.05 11.80
N ALA A 301 -8.77 -24.79 11.99
CA ALA A 301 -8.75 -26.23 11.71
C ALA A 301 -9.65 -27.01 12.66
N PRO A 302 -10.59 -27.81 12.17
CA PRO A 302 -11.26 -28.84 12.99
C PRO A 302 -10.25 -29.81 13.63
N PRO A 303 -10.54 -30.35 14.81
CA PRO A 303 -9.64 -31.31 15.46
C PRO A 303 -9.49 -32.59 14.64
N LEU A 304 -8.26 -33.07 14.51
CA LEU A 304 -8.03 -34.39 13.91
C LEU A 304 -8.51 -35.53 14.83
N PRO A 305 -8.92 -36.66 14.25
CA PRO A 305 -9.26 -37.86 15.03
C PRO A 305 -8.13 -38.29 15.98
N ALA A 306 -8.50 -38.98 17.05
CA ALA A 306 -7.53 -39.61 17.93
C ALA A 306 -6.62 -40.57 17.15
N PRO A 307 -5.32 -40.70 17.52
CA PRO A 307 -4.43 -41.64 16.89
C PRO A 307 -4.95 -43.09 16.94
N LYS A 308 -4.73 -43.81 15.85
CA LYS A 308 -5.02 -45.26 15.79
C LYS A 308 -3.75 -46.02 15.58
N GLY A 309 -3.63 -47.25 16.15
CA GLY A 309 -2.45 -48.10 16.03
C GLY A 309 -1.33 -47.74 16.99
N GLU A 310 -0.07 -47.95 16.57
CA GLU A 310 1.11 -47.64 17.35
C GLU A 310 1.30 -46.14 17.54
N VAL A 311 1.53 -45.71 18.78
CA VAL A 311 1.75 -44.31 19.14
C VAL A 311 3.12 -44.15 19.80
N LEU A 312 4.00 -43.38 19.17
CA LEU A 312 5.33 -43.03 19.67
C LEU A 312 5.32 -41.58 20.12
N ARG A 313 5.67 -41.33 21.40
CA ARG A 313 5.81 -39.95 21.91
C ARG A 313 7.28 -39.58 21.94
N VAL A 314 7.58 -38.35 21.47
CA VAL A 314 8.96 -37.85 21.38
C VAL A 314 9.03 -36.42 21.94
N SER A 315 10.12 -36.12 22.65
CA SER A 315 10.38 -34.85 23.30
C SER A 315 11.79 -34.29 23.02
N SER A 316 12.56 -34.97 22.22
CA SER A 316 13.89 -34.56 21.78
C SER A 316 14.11 -34.78 20.29
N VAL A 317 15.11 -34.09 19.73
CA VAL A 317 15.52 -34.27 18.32
C VAL A 317 15.99 -35.71 18.06
N SER A 318 16.74 -36.30 18.98
CA SER A 318 17.22 -37.68 18.85
C SER A 318 16.08 -38.68 18.78
N GLU A 319 15.10 -38.57 19.72
CA GLU A 319 13.91 -39.40 19.75
C GLU A 319 13.08 -39.26 18.49
N LEU A 320 12.96 -38.02 17.96
CA LEU A 320 12.20 -37.76 16.74
C LEU A 320 12.79 -38.50 15.54
N PHE A 321 14.10 -38.42 15.32
CA PHE A 321 14.75 -39.13 14.24
C PHE A 321 14.67 -40.66 14.42
N GLU A 322 14.87 -41.17 15.62
CA GLU A 322 14.76 -42.58 15.95
C GLU A 322 13.32 -43.09 15.73
N ALA A 323 12.31 -42.34 16.17
CA ALA A 323 10.90 -42.71 15.97
C ALA A 323 10.51 -42.76 14.49
N VAL A 324 10.96 -41.79 13.67
CA VAL A 324 10.67 -41.79 12.22
C VAL A 324 11.34 -42.98 11.52
N GLU A 325 12.53 -43.38 11.94
CA GLU A 325 13.25 -44.54 11.39
C GLU A 325 12.59 -45.85 11.78
N LYS A 326 12.21 -46.03 13.07
CA LYS A 326 11.75 -47.30 13.65
C LYS A 326 10.21 -47.50 13.56
N ALA A 327 9.45 -46.45 13.34
CA ALA A 327 7.97 -46.51 13.25
C ALA A 327 7.51 -47.57 12.24
N LYS A 328 6.45 -48.27 12.58
CA LYS A 328 5.77 -49.19 11.65
C LYS A 328 4.88 -48.41 10.71
N PRO A 329 4.56 -48.95 9.52
CA PRO A 329 3.52 -48.35 8.67
C PRO A 329 2.23 -48.13 9.47
N GLY A 330 1.59 -46.96 9.28
CA GLY A 330 0.37 -46.55 9.98
C GLY A 330 0.57 -46.04 11.42
N ALA A 331 1.78 -45.97 11.93
CA ALA A 331 2.07 -45.43 13.27
C ALA A 331 1.85 -43.94 13.35
N THR A 332 1.60 -43.44 14.57
CA THR A 332 1.53 -42.00 14.87
C THR A 332 2.69 -41.59 15.77
N ILE A 333 3.45 -40.60 15.34
CA ILE A 333 4.49 -39.92 16.15
C ILE A 333 3.88 -38.65 16.70
N LEU A 334 3.75 -38.56 18.03
CA LEU A 334 3.31 -37.38 18.76
C LEU A 334 4.52 -36.62 19.26
N ILE A 335 4.69 -35.39 18.79
CA ILE A 335 5.79 -34.51 19.18
C ILE A 335 5.32 -33.63 20.34
N ALA A 336 5.98 -33.67 21.48
CA ALA A 336 5.72 -32.80 22.61
C ALA A 336 5.93 -31.33 22.26
N ASP A 337 5.26 -30.42 22.99
CA ASP A 337 5.50 -28.99 22.84
C ASP A 337 7.00 -28.66 23.05
N GLY A 338 7.60 -27.94 22.13
CA GLY A 338 9.02 -27.62 22.17
C GLY A 338 9.55 -26.99 20.88
N HIS A 339 10.81 -26.53 20.93
CA HIS A 339 11.54 -25.99 19.80
C HIS A 339 12.69 -26.94 19.44
N TYR A 340 12.63 -27.55 18.26
CA TYR A 340 13.49 -28.61 17.78
C TYR A 340 14.38 -28.10 16.65
N PHE A 341 15.64 -27.83 16.89
CA PHE A 341 16.64 -27.49 15.87
C PHE A 341 17.14 -28.74 15.17
N LEU A 342 16.65 -29.00 13.97
CA LEU A 342 17.00 -30.21 13.25
C LEU A 342 18.42 -30.10 12.66
N PRO A 343 19.29 -31.14 12.87
CA PRO A 343 20.64 -31.13 12.33
C PRO A 343 20.72 -31.54 10.86
N ARG A 344 19.67 -32.17 10.34
CA ARG A 344 19.55 -32.65 8.96
C ARG A 344 18.07 -32.75 8.58
N ARG A 345 17.77 -32.96 7.30
CA ARG A 345 16.42 -33.22 6.78
C ARG A 345 15.79 -34.43 7.49
N LEU A 346 14.55 -34.27 7.94
CA LEU A 346 13.72 -35.35 8.49
C LEU A 346 13.02 -36.06 7.33
N GLU A 347 13.33 -37.32 7.09
CA GLU A 347 12.84 -38.06 5.93
C GLU A 347 11.86 -39.15 6.32
N ILE A 348 10.63 -39.03 5.83
CA ILE A 348 9.54 -40.00 6.06
C ILE A 348 9.48 -40.98 4.89
N ARG A 349 9.62 -42.30 5.19
CA ARG A 349 9.61 -43.39 4.21
C ARG A 349 8.66 -44.54 4.56
N LYS A 350 7.64 -44.26 5.39
CA LYS A 350 6.69 -45.29 5.88
C LYS A 350 5.28 -44.91 5.45
N ASP A 351 4.58 -45.83 4.79
CA ASP A 351 3.18 -45.64 4.42
C ASP A 351 2.32 -45.43 5.66
N GLY A 352 1.35 -44.51 5.55
CA GLY A 352 0.35 -44.23 6.59
C GLY A 352 0.90 -43.54 7.83
N LEU A 353 2.19 -43.14 7.87
CA LEU A 353 2.78 -42.49 9.04
C LEU A 353 2.08 -41.15 9.29
N THR A 354 1.70 -40.93 10.56
CA THR A 354 1.22 -39.60 11.02
C THR A 354 2.30 -38.96 11.90
N LEU A 355 2.84 -37.83 11.48
CA LEU A 355 3.73 -36.95 12.25
C LEU A 355 2.95 -35.72 12.70
N ARG A 356 2.70 -35.58 14.01
CA ARG A 356 1.91 -34.43 14.47
C ARG A 356 2.29 -33.92 15.87
N GLY A 357 2.09 -32.62 16.11
CA GLY A 357 2.17 -32.04 17.45
C GLY A 357 1.12 -32.62 18.39
N GLU A 358 1.52 -33.00 19.61
CA GLU A 358 0.64 -33.67 20.58
C GLU A 358 -0.47 -32.74 21.07
N SER A 359 -0.17 -31.47 21.34
CA SER A 359 -1.14 -30.48 21.83
C SER A 359 -2.19 -30.03 20.79
N GLY A 360 -1.99 -30.37 19.51
CA GLY A 360 -2.84 -29.87 18.41
C GLY A 360 -2.61 -28.39 18.09
N ARG A 361 -1.64 -27.75 18.70
CA ARG A 361 -1.31 -26.31 18.59
C ARG A 361 -0.01 -26.15 17.81
N PRO A 362 -0.07 -25.78 16.52
CA PRO A 362 1.12 -25.76 15.66
C PRO A 362 2.19 -24.78 16.15
N GLU A 363 1.80 -23.69 16.80
CA GLU A 363 2.73 -22.69 17.35
C GLU A 363 3.54 -23.20 18.57
N LYS A 364 3.20 -24.37 19.10
CA LYS A 364 3.88 -24.98 20.25
C LYS A 364 4.91 -26.02 19.87
N VAL A 365 4.84 -26.58 18.67
CA VAL A 365 5.77 -27.62 18.19
C VAL A 365 6.53 -27.07 16.99
N ILE A 366 7.75 -26.60 17.21
CA ILE A 366 8.53 -25.87 16.21
C ILE A 366 9.69 -26.74 15.73
N LEU A 367 9.68 -27.12 14.46
CA LEU A 367 10.79 -27.75 13.77
C LEU A 367 11.55 -26.66 13.00
N ASP A 368 12.82 -26.44 13.32
CA ASP A 368 13.60 -25.28 12.88
C ASP A 368 14.89 -25.71 12.17
N GLY A 369 15.09 -25.24 10.94
CA GLY A 369 16.28 -25.49 10.12
C GLY A 369 17.38 -24.44 10.27
N GLY A 370 17.09 -23.29 10.93
CA GLY A 370 17.95 -22.10 10.90
C GLY A 370 19.31 -22.28 11.54
N LYS A 371 19.40 -22.99 12.69
CA LYS A 371 20.67 -23.24 13.37
C LYS A 371 21.69 -23.95 12.48
N HIS A 372 21.22 -24.84 11.62
CA HIS A 372 22.07 -25.67 10.73
C HIS A 372 21.97 -25.23 9.27
N GLN A 373 21.28 -24.13 8.98
CA GLN A 373 21.08 -23.54 7.63
C GLN A 373 20.59 -24.58 6.60
N LEU A 374 19.59 -25.39 6.99
CA LEU A 374 19.11 -26.49 6.16
C LEU A 374 18.46 -25.99 4.86
N GLY A 375 18.75 -26.70 3.77
CA GLY A 375 18.06 -26.49 2.48
C GLY A 375 16.63 -27.02 2.50
N GLU A 376 16.42 -28.20 3.11
CA GLU A 376 15.11 -28.86 3.22
C GLU A 376 14.90 -29.35 4.66
N LEU A 377 13.65 -29.22 5.19
CA LEU A 377 13.40 -29.61 6.58
C LEU A 377 12.72 -30.97 6.69
N ILE A 378 11.58 -31.18 6.01
CA ILE A 378 10.85 -32.44 5.98
C ILE A 378 10.78 -32.96 4.55
N ALA A 379 11.00 -34.25 4.35
CA ALA A 379 10.73 -34.89 3.07
C ALA A 379 9.84 -36.13 3.24
N VAL A 380 8.98 -36.38 2.26
CA VAL A 380 8.22 -37.62 2.12
C VAL A 380 8.71 -38.30 0.85
N THR A 381 9.24 -39.52 0.99
CA THR A 381 9.97 -40.20 -0.08
C THR A 381 9.50 -41.65 -0.21
N GLY A 382 9.03 -42.05 -1.39
CA GLY A 382 8.67 -43.43 -1.73
C GLY A 382 7.58 -44.06 -0.86
N CYS A 383 6.69 -43.25 -0.28
CA CYS A 383 5.59 -43.72 0.57
C CYS A 383 4.33 -42.86 0.38
N SER A 384 3.21 -43.37 0.86
CA SER A 384 1.89 -42.77 0.67
C SER A 384 1.09 -42.70 1.97
N ASP A 385 -0.07 -42.00 1.94
CA ASP A 385 -1.00 -41.88 3.06
C ASP A 385 -0.39 -41.21 4.32
N VAL A 386 0.66 -40.42 4.13
CA VAL A 386 1.36 -39.70 5.20
C VAL A 386 0.56 -38.48 5.65
N THR A 387 0.48 -38.26 6.97
CA THR A 387 -0.11 -37.03 7.55
C THR A 387 0.97 -36.26 8.31
N ILE A 388 1.13 -34.96 8.00
CA ILE A 388 1.97 -34.00 8.72
C ILE A 388 1.04 -32.94 9.29
N ALA A 389 0.98 -32.81 10.62
CA ALA A 389 -0.04 -31.94 11.23
C ALA A 389 0.39 -31.25 12.53
N HIS A 390 -0.23 -30.12 12.81
CA HIS A 390 -0.15 -29.42 14.11
C HIS A 390 1.28 -29.06 14.52
N LEU A 391 2.12 -28.61 13.58
CA LEU A 391 3.50 -28.20 13.84
C LEU A 391 3.92 -27.01 12.97
N THR A 392 4.94 -26.31 13.41
CA THR A 392 5.62 -25.25 12.68
C THR A 392 6.86 -25.79 11.99
N VAL A 393 7.03 -25.46 10.71
CA VAL A 393 8.23 -25.68 9.88
C VAL A 393 8.81 -24.31 9.58
N GLN A 394 10.03 -24.01 10.03
CA GLN A 394 10.56 -22.67 9.85
C GLN A 394 12.06 -22.57 9.57
N ASN A 395 12.45 -21.38 9.06
CA ASN A 395 13.84 -20.98 8.83
C ASN A 395 14.59 -21.95 7.89
N VAL A 396 14.07 -22.13 6.69
CA VAL A 396 14.59 -23.09 5.71
C VAL A 396 14.99 -22.37 4.43
N ARG A 397 16.17 -22.66 3.90
CA ARG A 397 16.70 -21.96 2.71
C ARG A 397 15.96 -22.31 1.43
N TRP A 398 15.53 -23.58 1.27
CA TRP A 398 14.85 -24.06 0.05
C TRP A 398 13.41 -24.49 0.34
N ASN A 399 13.20 -25.77 0.72
CA ASN A 399 11.87 -26.34 0.84
C ASN A 399 11.51 -26.67 2.29
N GLY A 400 10.35 -26.20 2.75
CA GLY A 400 9.84 -26.52 4.07
C GLY A 400 9.44 -27.99 4.17
N ILE A 401 8.46 -28.40 3.36
CA ILE A 401 8.01 -29.79 3.21
C ILE A 401 8.12 -30.16 1.73
N LYS A 402 9.00 -31.09 1.43
CA LYS A 402 9.19 -31.62 0.08
C LYS A 402 8.52 -32.97 -0.08
N LEU A 403 7.70 -33.09 -1.07
CA LEU A 403 7.17 -34.38 -1.51
C LEU A 403 8.01 -34.83 -2.71
N ASP A 404 8.82 -35.87 -2.51
CA ASP A 404 9.64 -36.48 -3.57
C ASP A 404 8.70 -37.26 -4.52
N THR A 405 7.84 -36.53 -5.24
CA THR A 405 6.78 -37.09 -6.09
C THR A 405 7.30 -37.96 -7.22
N ASP A 406 8.55 -37.81 -7.59
CA ASP A 406 9.29 -38.68 -8.51
C ASP A 406 9.60 -40.10 -7.98
N THR A 407 9.28 -40.34 -6.70
CA THR A 407 9.45 -41.66 -6.04
C THR A 407 8.11 -42.37 -5.76
N GLY A 408 6.98 -41.88 -6.34
CA GLY A 408 5.69 -42.52 -6.18
C GLY A 408 4.94 -42.12 -4.91
N VAL A 409 5.02 -40.87 -4.51
CA VAL A 409 4.34 -40.32 -3.32
C VAL A 409 2.89 -39.95 -3.67
N HIS A 410 1.92 -40.45 -2.85
CA HIS A 410 0.49 -40.20 -3.02
C HIS A 410 -0.22 -39.91 -1.69
N ARG A 411 -1.38 -39.25 -1.74
CA ARG A 411 -2.34 -39.06 -0.63
C ARG A 411 -1.67 -38.51 0.65
N VAL A 412 -0.72 -37.60 0.50
CA VAL A 412 -0.12 -36.89 1.64
C VAL A 412 -1.07 -35.79 2.09
N THR A 413 -1.28 -35.71 3.41
CA THR A 413 -2.07 -34.63 4.03
C THR A 413 -1.17 -33.75 4.88
N ILE A 414 -1.10 -32.45 4.55
CA ILE A 414 -0.47 -31.41 5.36
C ILE A 414 -1.60 -30.59 5.97
N TYR A 415 -1.69 -30.60 7.30
CA TYR A 415 -2.88 -30.12 7.99
C TYR A 415 -2.54 -29.26 9.21
N ASN A 416 -3.11 -28.07 9.29
CA ASN A 416 -2.93 -27.15 10.42
C ASN A 416 -1.46 -26.99 10.81
N CYS A 417 -0.62 -26.68 9.81
CA CYS A 417 0.80 -26.39 9.99
C CYS A 417 1.08 -24.91 9.77
N ILE A 418 2.11 -24.38 10.46
CA ILE A 418 2.67 -23.06 10.18
C ILE A 418 3.96 -23.27 9.39
N ILE A 419 4.04 -22.66 8.20
CA ILE A 419 5.21 -22.69 7.32
C ILE A 419 5.76 -21.26 7.29
N ARG A 420 6.86 -21.02 7.99
CA ARG A 420 7.37 -19.67 8.25
C ARG A 420 8.82 -19.48 7.78
N ASN A 421 9.10 -18.37 7.10
CA ASN A 421 10.45 -18.04 6.64
C ASN A 421 11.11 -19.19 5.86
N VAL A 422 10.39 -19.65 4.83
CA VAL A 422 10.87 -20.65 3.87
C VAL A 422 11.15 -19.96 2.54
N TRP A 423 12.39 -20.03 2.04
CA TRP A 423 12.89 -19.07 1.06
C TRP A 423 12.87 -19.54 -0.40
N GLN A 424 12.42 -20.79 -0.67
CA GLN A 424 12.04 -21.20 -2.02
C GLN A 424 10.58 -21.66 -2.06
N ARG A 425 10.25 -22.81 -1.45
CA ARG A 425 8.91 -23.39 -1.50
C ARG A 425 8.45 -23.88 -0.13
N GLY A 426 7.33 -23.39 0.35
CA GLY A 426 6.74 -23.89 1.59
C GLY A 426 6.42 -25.38 1.48
N VAL A 427 5.69 -25.77 0.41
CA VAL A 427 5.43 -27.16 0.01
C VAL A 427 5.86 -27.34 -1.44
N LYS A 428 6.68 -28.37 -1.69
CA LYS A 428 7.21 -28.68 -3.03
C LYS A 428 6.83 -30.07 -3.48
N GLY A 429 6.22 -30.20 -4.69
CA GLY A 429 6.12 -31.44 -5.44
C GLY A 429 6.98 -31.32 -6.71
N VAL A 430 7.85 -32.30 -6.95
CA VAL A 430 8.81 -32.27 -8.05
C VAL A 430 8.25 -32.86 -9.34
N ARG A 431 8.98 -32.71 -10.44
CA ARG A 431 8.65 -33.29 -11.74
C ARG A 431 8.67 -34.84 -11.65
N VAL A 432 7.64 -35.47 -12.22
CA VAL A 432 7.50 -36.92 -12.20
C VAL A 432 8.00 -37.51 -13.52
N PRO A 433 8.88 -38.51 -13.49
CA PRO A 433 9.26 -39.27 -14.70
C PRO A 433 8.10 -40.05 -15.30
N PRO A 434 8.12 -40.39 -16.60
CA PRO A 434 6.99 -41.05 -17.28
C PRO A 434 6.62 -42.42 -16.69
N ASN A 435 7.56 -43.12 -16.07
CA ASN A 435 7.38 -44.45 -15.47
C ASN A 435 6.95 -44.44 -13.99
N VAL A 436 6.80 -43.28 -13.41
CA VAL A 436 6.35 -43.10 -12.03
C VAL A 436 4.90 -42.58 -12.02
N PRO A 437 4.01 -43.17 -11.21
CA PRO A 437 2.64 -42.68 -11.07
C PRO A 437 2.57 -41.22 -10.61
N ARG A 438 1.60 -40.47 -11.11
CA ARG A 438 1.37 -39.07 -10.73
C ARG A 438 1.02 -38.95 -9.24
N PRO A 439 1.48 -37.92 -8.53
CA PRO A 439 1.10 -37.68 -7.14
C PRO A 439 -0.41 -37.37 -7.05
N THR A 440 -1.18 -38.31 -6.53
CA THR A 440 -2.64 -38.24 -6.54
C THR A 440 -3.20 -38.03 -5.14
N GLY A 441 -4.25 -37.22 -5.01
CA GLY A 441 -5.11 -37.08 -3.83
C GLY A 441 -4.43 -36.47 -2.60
N CYS A 442 -3.36 -35.70 -2.78
CA CYS A 442 -2.75 -34.97 -1.67
C CYS A 442 -3.60 -33.77 -1.24
N LYS A 443 -3.48 -33.37 0.03
CA LYS A 443 -4.24 -32.27 0.64
C LYS A 443 -3.32 -31.33 1.39
N VAL A 444 -3.50 -30.02 1.22
CA VAL A 444 -2.88 -28.99 2.04
C VAL A 444 -4.00 -28.11 2.58
N GLN A 445 -4.28 -28.19 3.87
CA GLN A 445 -5.48 -27.62 4.44
C GLN A 445 -5.23 -26.94 5.80
N PHE A 446 -5.87 -25.80 6.05
CA PHE A 446 -5.78 -25.03 7.29
C PHE A 446 -4.35 -24.65 7.69
N CYS A 447 -3.47 -24.56 6.72
CA CYS A 447 -2.07 -24.18 6.96
C CYS A 447 -1.86 -22.67 6.81
N ILE A 448 -0.89 -22.14 7.56
CA ILE A 448 -0.49 -20.74 7.48
C ILE A 448 0.92 -20.69 6.85
N PHE A 449 1.04 -20.03 5.72
CA PHE A 449 2.31 -19.74 5.06
C PHE A 449 2.62 -18.26 5.28
N VAL A 450 3.71 -17.96 5.99
CA VAL A 450 4.05 -16.59 6.33
C VAL A 450 5.55 -16.34 6.27
N ASN A 451 5.95 -15.30 5.54
CA ASN A 451 7.33 -14.79 5.60
C ASN A 451 7.30 -13.38 6.19
N ASP A 452 8.20 -13.10 7.11
CA ASP A 452 8.22 -11.84 7.87
C ASP A 452 8.70 -10.65 7.03
N ARG A 453 9.31 -10.90 5.87
CA ARG A 453 9.82 -9.90 4.92
C ARG A 453 9.95 -10.50 3.51
N PRO A 454 10.18 -9.67 2.47
CA PRO A 454 10.58 -10.17 1.16
C PRO A 454 11.92 -10.94 1.20
N LYS A 455 12.08 -11.90 0.28
CA LYS A 455 13.31 -12.68 0.09
C LYS A 455 14.50 -11.76 -0.28
N THR A 456 15.69 -12.16 0.16
CA THR A 456 16.98 -11.56 -0.22
C THR A 456 17.90 -12.62 -0.82
N PHE A 457 19.04 -12.21 -1.43
CA PHE A 457 20.02 -13.17 -1.93
C PHE A 457 20.69 -14.02 -0.82
N ASP A 458 20.81 -13.48 0.40
CA ASP A 458 21.40 -14.17 1.54
C ASP A 458 20.56 -15.36 2.01
N ASP A 459 19.27 -15.36 1.71
CA ASP A 459 18.33 -16.41 2.10
C ASP A 459 18.54 -17.70 1.27
N ASP A 460 18.99 -17.56 0.03
CA ASP A 460 19.15 -18.67 -0.91
C ASP A 460 20.33 -18.40 -1.86
N PRO A 461 21.51 -18.95 -1.61
CA PRO A 461 22.70 -18.69 -2.42
C PRO A 461 22.62 -19.23 -3.86
N THR A 462 21.61 -20.06 -4.17
CA THR A 462 21.39 -20.57 -5.54
C THR A 462 20.56 -19.60 -6.40
N ASP A 463 19.93 -18.63 -5.77
CA ASP A 463 19.14 -17.57 -6.41
C ASP A 463 19.94 -16.27 -6.45
N ASN A 464 20.47 -15.95 -7.59
CA ASN A 464 21.37 -14.82 -7.82
C ASN A 464 20.88 -13.95 -8.99
N PRO A 465 21.51 -12.80 -9.30
CA PRO A 465 21.07 -11.90 -10.37
C PRO A 465 20.95 -12.56 -11.75
N GLN A 466 21.74 -13.61 -12.02
CA GLN A 466 21.76 -14.31 -13.32
C GLN A 466 20.71 -15.41 -13.41
N THR A 467 20.23 -15.97 -12.28
CA THR A 467 19.23 -17.06 -12.26
C THR A 467 17.80 -16.53 -12.15
N PHE A 468 17.38 -16.09 -10.99
CA PHE A 468 16.01 -15.66 -10.72
C PHE A 468 15.92 -14.29 -10.05
N ASN A 469 17.03 -13.59 -9.91
CA ASN A 469 17.12 -12.24 -9.33
C ASN A 469 16.52 -12.10 -7.91
N GLY A 470 16.58 -13.16 -7.09
CA GLY A 470 15.97 -13.19 -5.77
C GLY A 470 14.46 -13.45 -5.77
N ASN A 471 13.89 -13.92 -6.89
CA ASN A 471 12.44 -14.10 -7.03
C ASN A 471 12.01 -15.58 -7.07
N TYR A 472 12.92 -16.53 -6.86
CA TYR A 472 12.58 -17.96 -6.82
C TYR A 472 11.93 -18.32 -5.48
N ILE A 473 10.69 -17.87 -5.28
CA ILE A 473 9.93 -18.10 -4.05
C ILE A 473 8.45 -18.38 -4.35
N GLY A 474 7.79 -19.17 -3.52
CA GLY A 474 6.36 -19.48 -3.57
C GLY A 474 5.91 -20.23 -2.31
N GLY A 475 4.61 -20.26 -2.05
CA GLY A 475 4.04 -21.01 -0.94
C GLY A 475 3.94 -22.50 -1.26
N ILE A 476 3.09 -22.88 -2.20
CA ILE A 476 2.91 -24.25 -2.70
C ILE A 476 3.30 -24.26 -4.18
N ASP A 477 4.19 -25.16 -4.56
CA ASP A 477 4.65 -25.34 -5.94
C ASP A 477 4.66 -26.83 -6.29
N VAL A 478 3.72 -27.25 -7.12
CA VAL A 478 3.56 -28.68 -7.45
C VAL A 478 3.38 -28.91 -8.94
N MET A 479 4.03 -29.96 -9.41
CA MET A 479 3.99 -30.44 -10.78
C MET A 479 3.27 -31.77 -10.85
N PHE A 480 2.60 -32.06 -11.98
CA PHE A 480 1.90 -33.33 -12.24
C PHE A 480 0.86 -33.70 -11.16
N ALA A 481 0.42 -32.75 -10.34
CA ALA A 481 -0.58 -32.99 -9.32
C ALA A 481 -1.89 -33.52 -9.94
N GLN A 482 -2.49 -34.53 -9.29
CA GLN A 482 -3.79 -35.06 -9.73
C GLN A 482 -4.77 -35.20 -8.54
N GLY A 483 -5.92 -34.51 -8.63
CA GLY A 483 -6.94 -34.56 -7.59
C GLY A 483 -6.46 -33.99 -6.26
N TRP A 484 -5.55 -33.01 -6.28
CA TRP A 484 -5.12 -32.32 -5.05
C TRP A 484 -6.19 -31.35 -4.57
N VAL A 485 -6.29 -31.20 -3.25
CA VAL A 485 -7.11 -30.19 -2.60
C VAL A 485 -6.25 -29.23 -1.80
N ILE A 486 -6.27 -27.97 -2.17
CA ILE A 486 -5.56 -26.89 -1.50
C ILE A 486 -6.64 -25.93 -0.97
N SER A 487 -6.97 -26.05 0.32
CA SER A 487 -8.14 -25.34 0.86
C SER A 487 -7.93 -24.79 2.27
N ASP A 488 -8.64 -23.71 2.56
CA ASP A 488 -8.71 -23.13 3.90
C ASP A 488 -7.36 -22.67 4.45
N ASN A 489 -6.38 -22.39 3.55
CA ASN A 489 -5.04 -21.94 3.94
C ASN A 489 -4.96 -20.41 3.94
N VAL A 490 -3.98 -19.90 4.69
CA VAL A 490 -3.63 -18.48 4.76
C VAL A 490 -2.21 -18.29 4.24
N PHE A 491 -2.01 -17.37 3.29
CA PHE A 491 -0.71 -17.02 2.75
C PHE A 491 -0.46 -15.53 2.98
N VAL A 492 0.66 -15.16 3.60
CA VAL A 492 1.01 -13.77 3.89
C VAL A 492 2.48 -13.52 3.61
N GLY A 493 2.76 -12.47 2.81
CA GLY A 493 4.12 -12.00 2.62
C GLY A 493 5.03 -12.95 1.82
N ILE A 494 4.47 -13.77 0.93
CA ILE A 494 5.27 -14.62 0.04
C ILE A 494 5.78 -13.76 -1.12
N GLN A 495 6.93 -13.12 -0.90
CA GLN A 495 7.45 -12.09 -1.77
C GLN A 495 8.91 -12.34 -2.17
N GLY A 496 9.19 -12.20 -3.46
CA GLY A 496 10.54 -12.14 -4.01
C GLY A 496 11.21 -10.78 -3.77
N ARG A 497 12.50 -10.70 -4.05
CA ARG A 497 13.31 -9.50 -3.82
C ARG A 497 12.83 -8.28 -4.61
N THR A 498 12.31 -8.49 -5.81
CA THR A 498 11.79 -7.43 -6.69
C THR A 498 10.27 -7.55 -6.95
N HIS A 499 9.57 -8.29 -6.09
CA HIS A 499 8.11 -8.51 -6.19
C HIS A 499 7.68 -9.24 -7.47
N GLU A 500 8.47 -10.23 -7.90
CA GLU A 500 8.20 -11.11 -9.05
C GLU A 500 8.22 -12.59 -8.65
N GLY A 501 7.80 -12.90 -7.42
CA GLY A 501 7.67 -14.28 -6.91
C GLY A 501 6.69 -15.12 -7.75
N ARG A 502 6.79 -16.46 -7.63
CA ARG A 502 6.07 -17.38 -8.54
C ARG A 502 4.59 -17.57 -8.21
N GLY A 503 4.20 -17.43 -6.96
CA GLY A 503 2.83 -17.56 -6.51
C GLY A 503 2.72 -18.11 -5.10
N ALA A 504 1.73 -17.65 -4.33
CA ALA A 504 1.36 -18.29 -3.08
C ALA A 504 0.94 -19.75 -3.35
N ILE A 505 0.19 -19.99 -4.43
CA ILE A 505 -0.16 -21.32 -4.92
C ILE A 505 0.20 -21.41 -6.41
N PHE A 506 1.03 -22.39 -6.78
CA PHE A 506 1.49 -22.58 -8.16
C PHE A 506 1.32 -24.05 -8.58
N LEU A 507 0.37 -24.28 -9.50
CA LEU A 507 0.11 -25.57 -10.16
C LEU A 507 0.59 -25.50 -11.60
N TRP A 508 1.38 -26.47 -12.04
CA TRP A 508 1.91 -26.47 -13.39
C TRP A 508 2.36 -27.86 -13.88
N HIS A 509 2.92 -27.91 -15.10
CA HIS A 509 3.41 -29.15 -15.73
C HIS A 509 2.41 -30.30 -15.64
N ASP A 510 1.29 -30.14 -16.36
CA ASP A 510 0.25 -31.17 -16.52
C ASP A 510 -0.44 -31.55 -15.17
N SER A 511 -0.67 -30.56 -14.29
CA SER A 511 -1.52 -30.75 -13.11
C SER A 511 -2.99 -30.84 -13.50
N ARG A 512 -3.76 -31.77 -12.88
CA ARG A 512 -5.14 -32.13 -13.31
C ARG A 512 -6.09 -32.29 -12.16
N ASP A 513 -7.37 -31.97 -12.40
CA ASP A 513 -8.48 -32.30 -11.50
C ASP A 513 -8.28 -31.75 -10.06
N CYS A 514 -7.48 -30.69 -9.89
CA CYS A 514 -7.20 -30.10 -8.59
C CYS A 514 -8.22 -29.03 -8.20
N ILE A 515 -8.41 -28.84 -6.90
CA ILE A 515 -9.29 -27.82 -6.33
C ILE A 515 -8.45 -26.87 -5.46
N VAL A 516 -8.56 -25.58 -5.75
CA VAL A 516 -7.96 -24.48 -4.97
C VAL A 516 -9.11 -23.61 -4.46
N GLU A 517 -9.46 -23.73 -3.19
CA GLU A 517 -10.66 -23.08 -2.66
C GLU A 517 -10.50 -22.57 -1.22
N ARG A 518 -11.26 -21.54 -0.89
CA ARG A 518 -11.34 -20.96 0.46
C ARG A 518 -9.99 -20.58 1.06
N ASN A 519 -9.00 -20.25 0.21
CA ASN A 519 -7.73 -19.73 0.68
C ASN A 519 -7.78 -18.21 0.82
N ILE A 520 -7.00 -17.68 1.74
CA ILE A 520 -6.83 -16.25 1.99
C ILE A 520 -5.38 -15.90 1.69
N ILE A 521 -5.16 -15.01 0.72
CA ILE A 521 -3.84 -14.66 0.20
C ILE A 521 -3.67 -13.15 0.32
N ILE A 522 -2.67 -12.71 1.09
CA ILE A 522 -2.46 -11.31 1.45
C ILE A 522 -1.00 -10.93 1.23
N ASP A 523 -0.74 -9.80 0.55
CA ASP A 523 0.59 -9.25 0.37
C ASP A 523 1.61 -10.26 -0.23
N CYS A 524 1.16 -11.12 -1.14
CA CYS A 524 2.02 -11.99 -1.94
C CYS A 524 2.25 -11.36 -3.32
N ASP A 525 3.35 -11.70 -4.00
CA ASP A 525 3.60 -11.13 -5.33
C ASP A 525 2.57 -11.63 -6.35
N VAL A 526 2.36 -12.94 -6.40
CA VAL A 526 1.31 -13.60 -7.18
C VAL A 526 0.43 -14.41 -6.22
N GLY A 527 -0.89 -14.31 -6.37
CA GLY A 527 -1.82 -15.10 -5.57
C GLY A 527 -1.85 -16.57 -6.02
N ILE A 528 -2.57 -16.87 -7.10
CA ILE A 528 -2.73 -18.23 -7.63
C ILE A 528 -2.26 -18.26 -9.07
N ALA A 529 -1.32 -19.16 -9.38
CA ALA A 529 -0.82 -19.38 -10.73
C ALA A 529 -1.20 -20.78 -11.25
N LEU A 530 -1.96 -20.81 -12.34
CA LEU A 530 -2.22 -22.00 -13.14
C LEU A 530 -1.29 -21.96 -14.35
N GLY A 531 -0.06 -22.45 -14.16
CA GLY A 531 0.99 -22.38 -15.16
C GLY A 531 1.82 -21.09 -15.15
N ASN A 532 2.70 -20.99 -16.11
CA ASN A 532 3.51 -19.81 -16.42
C ASN A 532 3.92 -19.83 -17.91
N SER A 533 4.55 -18.75 -18.37
CA SER A 533 4.94 -18.60 -19.77
C SER A 533 6.08 -19.53 -20.22
N TRP A 534 6.74 -20.22 -19.30
CA TRP A 534 7.74 -21.23 -19.65
C TRP A 534 7.11 -22.63 -19.69
N LYS A 535 6.97 -23.17 -20.88
CA LYS A 535 6.39 -24.49 -21.14
C LYS A 535 7.42 -25.41 -21.84
N PRO A 536 7.88 -26.50 -21.18
CA PRO A 536 8.76 -27.45 -21.81
C PRO A 536 8.10 -28.11 -23.03
N PRO A 537 8.86 -28.57 -24.04
CA PRO A 537 8.30 -29.17 -25.25
C PRO A 537 7.44 -30.42 -25.02
N ASP A 538 7.71 -31.17 -23.96
CA ASP A 538 6.99 -32.38 -23.57
C ASP A 538 5.74 -32.13 -22.72
N ILE A 539 5.42 -30.88 -22.43
CA ILE A 539 4.21 -30.47 -21.70
C ILE A 539 3.26 -29.80 -22.70
N ASP A 540 2.08 -30.38 -22.89
CA ASP A 540 1.03 -29.80 -23.73
C ASP A 540 0.37 -28.59 -23.04
N VAL A 541 -0.12 -28.80 -21.83
CA VAL A 541 -0.72 -27.74 -20.99
C VAL A 541 -0.21 -27.83 -19.56
N HIS A 542 -0.27 -26.72 -18.83
CA HIS A 542 0.11 -26.68 -17.42
C HIS A 542 -0.97 -27.23 -16.50
N CYS A 543 -2.23 -26.88 -16.77
CA CYS A 543 -3.37 -27.27 -15.93
C CYS A 543 -4.55 -27.75 -16.76
N THR A 544 -5.18 -28.85 -16.35
CA THR A 544 -6.40 -29.39 -16.97
C THR A 544 -7.49 -29.61 -15.91
N ARG A 545 -8.71 -29.10 -16.11
CA ARG A 545 -9.87 -29.22 -15.22
C ARG A 545 -9.57 -28.84 -13.77
N VAL A 546 -8.72 -27.83 -13.56
CA VAL A 546 -8.47 -27.24 -12.24
C VAL A 546 -9.58 -26.25 -11.91
N ILE A 547 -10.07 -26.29 -10.69
CA ILE A 547 -11.09 -25.38 -10.17
C ILE A 547 -10.46 -24.44 -9.14
N VAL A 548 -10.53 -23.15 -9.40
CA VAL A 548 -10.12 -22.07 -8.46
C VAL A 548 -11.37 -21.31 -8.04
N ARG A 549 -11.82 -21.48 -6.80
CA ARG A 549 -13.08 -20.91 -6.35
C ARG A 549 -13.06 -20.42 -4.90
N ASN A 550 -13.89 -19.43 -4.59
CA ASN A 550 -14.12 -18.95 -3.21
C ASN A 550 -12.82 -18.53 -2.48
N ASN A 551 -11.84 -17.93 -3.15
CA ASN A 551 -10.63 -17.44 -2.50
C ASN A 551 -10.71 -15.92 -2.28
N PHE A 552 -10.15 -15.44 -1.18
CA PHE A 552 -9.82 -14.02 -0.97
C PHE A 552 -8.37 -13.76 -1.36
N ILE A 553 -8.15 -12.77 -2.21
CA ILE A 553 -6.81 -12.40 -2.70
C ILE A 553 -6.67 -10.88 -2.56
N VAL A 554 -5.64 -10.42 -1.83
CA VAL A 554 -5.50 -9.02 -1.45
C VAL A 554 -4.08 -8.55 -1.70
N ARG A 555 -3.93 -7.46 -2.45
CA ARG A 555 -2.65 -6.79 -2.72
C ARG A 555 -1.57 -7.74 -3.26
N CYS A 556 -1.88 -8.38 -4.40
CA CYS A 556 -0.93 -9.20 -5.16
C CYS A 556 -0.50 -8.44 -6.42
N PRO A 557 0.55 -7.59 -6.34
CA PRO A 557 0.84 -6.57 -7.34
C PRO A 557 1.24 -7.13 -8.71
N GLU A 558 1.85 -8.32 -8.78
CA GLU A 558 2.19 -8.96 -10.05
C GLU A 558 0.95 -9.60 -10.70
N SER A 559 0.17 -10.40 -9.95
CA SER A 559 -1.12 -10.94 -10.39
C SER A 559 -1.90 -11.54 -9.22
N GLY A 560 -3.21 -11.30 -9.16
CA GLY A 560 -4.09 -12.01 -8.23
C GLY A 560 -4.27 -13.48 -8.64
N ILE A 561 -4.78 -13.73 -9.84
CA ILE A 561 -4.84 -15.07 -10.46
C ILE A 561 -4.27 -14.97 -11.87
N VAL A 562 -3.40 -15.91 -12.25
CA VAL A 562 -2.92 -16.07 -13.62
C VAL A 562 -3.28 -17.44 -14.17
N ALA A 563 -3.78 -17.48 -15.40
CA ALA A 563 -4.00 -18.70 -16.18
C ALA A 563 -3.14 -18.66 -17.46
N ASP A 564 -2.30 -19.67 -17.62
CA ASP A 564 -1.30 -19.73 -18.67
C ASP A 564 -1.13 -21.18 -19.15
N TYR A 565 -1.49 -21.47 -20.40
CA TYR A 565 -1.58 -22.82 -20.96
C TYR A 565 -2.48 -23.74 -20.15
N THR A 566 -3.78 -23.41 -20.07
CA THR A 566 -4.77 -24.22 -19.34
C THR A 566 -5.79 -24.86 -20.28
N ARG A 567 -6.47 -25.94 -19.82
CA ARG A 567 -7.55 -26.61 -20.55
C ARG A 567 -8.70 -26.94 -19.64
N ASP A 568 -9.93 -26.55 -20.01
CA ASP A 568 -11.18 -26.85 -19.30
C ASP A 568 -11.17 -26.44 -17.81
N CYS A 569 -10.42 -25.40 -17.43
CA CYS A 569 -10.33 -24.92 -16.07
C CYS A 569 -11.49 -23.98 -15.72
N LEU A 570 -11.76 -23.83 -14.42
CA LEU A 570 -12.77 -22.92 -13.87
C LEU A 570 -12.16 -21.97 -12.85
N ILE A 571 -12.33 -20.66 -13.05
CA ILE A 571 -12.01 -19.62 -12.06
C ILE A 571 -13.32 -18.94 -11.70
N ALA A 572 -13.88 -19.23 -10.51
CA ALA A 572 -15.23 -18.78 -10.18
C ALA A 572 -15.37 -18.31 -8.72
N HIS A 573 -16.22 -17.30 -8.54
CA HIS A 573 -16.56 -16.80 -7.20
C HIS A 573 -15.33 -16.46 -6.34
N ASN A 574 -14.25 -15.94 -6.91
CA ASN A 574 -13.15 -15.39 -6.13
C ASN A 574 -13.38 -13.90 -5.88
N THR A 575 -12.92 -13.39 -4.76
CA THR A 575 -12.90 -11.95 -4.47
C THR A 575 -11.44 -11.48 -4.44
N ILE A 576 -11.09 -10.54 -5.31
CA ILE A 576 -9.74 -10.00 -5.45
C ILE A 576 -9.79 -8.50 -5.20
N HIS A 577 -9.01 -8.02 -4.23
CA HIS A 577 -8.94 -6.61 -3.87
C HIS A 577 -7.51 -6.07 -3.99
N ASP A 578 -7.27 -5.29 -5.02
CA ASP A 578 -6.05 -4.51 -5.22
C ASP A 578 -6.34 -3.29 -6.11
N PRO A 579 -7.03 -2.26 -5.60
CA PRO A 579 -7.38 -1.07 -6.38
C PRO A 579 -6.17 -0.28 -6.85
N ALA A 580 -5.01 -0.46 -6.21
CA ALA A 580 -3.75 0.18 -6.57
C ALA A 580 -2.90 -0.63 -7.57
N ASN A 581 -3.40 -1.74 -8.12
CA ASN A 581 -2.66 -2.62 -9.03
C ASN A 581 -2.24 -1.89 -10.32
N LYS A 582 -0.96 -1.56 -10.42
CA LYS A 582 -0.40 -0.80 -11.56
C LYS A 582 -0.32 -1.60 -12.86
N LEU A 583 -0.26 -2.93 -12.78
CA LEU A 583 -0.13 -3.80 -13.95
C LEU A 583 -1.49 -4.18 -14.56
N GLY A 584 -2.59 -3.89 -13.86
CA GLY A 584 -3.94 -4.24 -14.31
C GLY A 584 -4.19 -5.75 -14.33
N ARG A 585 -3.63 -6.52 -13.36
CA ARG A 585 -3.57 -7.99 -13.43
C ARG A 585 -4.26 -8.66 -12.23
N LEU A 586 -5.47 -8.24 -11.84
CA LEU A 586 -6.22 -8.96 -10.81
C LEU A 586 -6.52 -10.39 -11.27
N ILE A 587 -7.01 -10.56 -12.49
CA ILE A 587 -7.00 -11.85 -13.20
C ILE A 587 -6.31 -11.60 -14.53
N ARG A 588 -5.26 -12.38 -14.80
CA ARG A 588 -4.50 -12.34 -16.05
C ARG A 588 -4.61 -13.64 -16.82
N LEU A 589 -5.00 -13.57 -18.09
CA LEU A 589 -5.15 -14.72 -18.98
C LEU A 589 -4.12 -14.60 -20.10
N VAL A 590 -3.19 -15.56 -20.21
CA VAL A 590 -2.04 -15.49 -21.12
C VAL A 590 -1.95 -16.77 -21.95
N HIS A 591 -1.43 -16.70 -23.17
CA HIS A 591 -1.29 -17.83 -24.10
C HIS A 591 -2.59 -18.66 -24.26
N ASP A 592 -2.48 -19.96 -24.48
CA ASP A 592 -3.62 -20.82 -24.78
C ASP A 592 -4.37 -21.25 -23.50
N ASN A 593 -5.67 -20.97 -23.46
CA ASN A 593 -6.55 -21.33 -22.33
C ASN A 593 -7.87 -21.90 -22.89
N GLU A 594 -7.80 -23.02 -23.60
CA GLU A 594 -8.96 -23.63 -24.23
C GLU A 594 -9.98 -24.12 -23.19
N GLY A 595 -11.25 -23.79 -23.40
CA GLY A 595 -12.34 -24.20 -22.51
C GLY A 595 -12.36 -23.55 -21.13
N LEU A 596 -11.49 -22.57 -20.88
CA LEU A 596 -11.45 -21.83 -19.60
C LEU A 596 -12.75 -21.07 -19.38
N ARG A 597 -13.32 -21.19 -18.18
CA ARG A 597 -14.47 -20.42 -17.70
C ARG A 597 -14.05 -19.51 -16.54
N VAL A 598 -14.32 -18.21 -16.66
CA VAL A 598 -14.08 -17.22 -15.61
C VAL A 598 -15.42 -16.56 -15.26
N VAL A 599 -16.02 -16.93 -14.13
CA VAL A 599 -17.43 -16.64 -13.84
C VAL A 599 -17.64 -16.15 -12.41
N ASN A 600 -18.48 -15.12 -12.22
CA ASN A 600 -18.92 -14.61 -10.92
C ASN A 600 -17.79 -14.13 -9.99
N ASN A 601 -16.64 -13.74 -10.53
CA ASN A 601 -15.57 -13.18 -9.69
C ASN A 601 -15.84 -11.71 -9.37
N LEU A 602 -15.49 -11.28 -8.16
CA LEU A 602 -15.56 -9.89 -7.70
C LEU A 602 -14.15 -9.28 -7.71
N LEU A 603 -13.96 -8.27 -8.53
CA LEU A 603 -12.69 -7.59 -8.75
C LEU A 603 -12.79 -6.15 -8.22
N SER A 604 -12.18 -5.88 -7.09
CA SER A 604 -12.02 -4.52 -6.55
C SER A 604 -10.68 -3.96 -7.02
N GLY A 605 -10.70 -3.29 -8.16
CA GLY A 605 -9.55 -2.81 -8.90
C GLY A 605 -9.73 -2.98 -10.41
N PRO A 606 -8.64 -3.09 -11.18
CA PRO A 606 -8.70 -3.27 -12.64
C PRO A 606 -9.50 -4.51 -13.06
N PRO A 607 -10.18 -4.48 -14.22
CA PRO A 607 -10.89 -5.63 -14.78
C PRO A 607 -9.94 -6.75 -15.23
N ILE A 608 -10.51 -7.88 -15.69
CA ILE A 608 -9.76 -9.01 -16.23
C ILE A 608 -8.86 -8.55 -17.37
N LYS A 609 -7.56 -8.85 -17.28
CA LYS A 609 -6.59 -8.64 -18.35
C LYS A 609 -6.50 -9.90 -19.23
N ASN A 610 -7.17 -9.86 -20.36
CA ASN A 610 -7.17 -10.96 -21.31
C ASN A 610 -6.14 -10.71 -22.42
N GLU A 611 -5.04 -11.46 -22.39
CA GLU A 611 -3.97 -11.49 -23.39
C GLU A 611 -3.95 -12.83 -24.17
N SER A 612 -4.93 -13.73 -23.90
CA SER A 612 -5.03 -15.06 -24.50
C SER A 612 -5.74 -15.01 -25.86
N PRO A 613 -5.28 -15.74 -26.88
CA PRO A 613 -5.96 -15.87 -28.15
C PRO A 613 -7.15 -16.86 -28.12
N SER A 614 -7.29 -17.65 -27.04
CA SER A 614 -8.28 -18.73 -26.96
C SER A 614 -9.70 -18.21 -26.79
N LYS A 615 -10.68 -18.98 -27.27
CA LYS A 615 -12.09 -18.75 -26.95
C LYS A 615 -12.39 -19.25 -25.53
N MET A 616 -12.88 -18.35 -24.68
CA MET A 616 -13.15 -18.58 -23.28
C MET A 616 -14.52 -18.04 -22.91
N LEU A 617 -15.10 -18.53 -21.79
CA LEU A 617 -16.31 -17.97 -21.22
C LEU A 617 -15.94 -16.99 -20.10
N LEU A 618 -16.05 -15.69 -20.36
CA LEU A 618 -15.95 -14.65 -19.36
C LEU A 618 -17.37 -14.13 -19.07
N LEU A 619 -17.95 -14.50 -17.94
CA LEU A 619 -19.37 -14.25 -17.67
C LEU A 619 -19.59 -13.74 -16.24
N ASN A 620 -20.35 -12.67 -16.11
CA ASN A 620 -20.86 -12.16 -14.84
C ASN A 620 -19.75 -11.86 -13.80
N ASN A 621 -18.58 -11.41 -14.26
CA ASN A 621 -17.52 -10.92 -13.37
C ASN A 621 -17.76 -9.43 -13.08
N LEU A 622 -17.87 -9.07 -11.81
CA LEU A 622 -18.07 -7.70 -11.36
C LEU A 622 -16.71 -7.03 -11.13
N ALA A 623 -16.40 -5.98 -11.89
CA ALA A 623 -15.20 -5.17 -11.69
C ALA A 623 -15.59 -3.75 -11.25
N VAL A 624 -15.12 -3.33 -10.09
CA VAL A 624 -15.34 -1.99 -9.51
C VAL A 624 -13.97 -1.39 -9.17
N PRO A 625 -13.66 -0.14 -9.53
CA PRO A 625 -12.35 0.46 -9.31
C PRO A 625 -11.84 0.35 -7.87
N ASP A 626 -12.70 0.57 -6.88
CA ASP A 626 -12.43 0.33 -5.45
C ASP A 626 -13.74 -0.04 -4.74
N TYR A 627 -13.82 -1.25 -4.25
CA TYR A 627 -14.99 -1.80 -3.54
C TYR A 627 -14.72 -1.96 -2.03
N SER A 628 -13.67 -1.33 -1.49
CA SER A 628 -13.27 -1.44 -0.08
C SER A 628 -14.39 -1.12 0.91
N PHE A 629 -15.27 -0.18 0.57
CA PHE A 629 -16.41 0.24 1.39
C PHE A 629 -17.47 -0.86 1.61
N ALA A 630 -17.49 -1.87 0.75
CA ALA A 630 -18.44 -2.97 0.76
C ALA A 630 -17.91 -4.22 1.48
N PHE A 631 -16.64 -4.22 1.91
CA PHE A 631 -16.02 -5.32 2.64
C PHE A 631 -16.01 -5.06 4.15
N ALA A 632 -15.96 -6.13 4.93
CA ALA A 632 -15.89 -6.06 6.38
C ALA A 632 -14.60 -5.37 6.86
N ASP A 633 -13.44 -5.73 6.31
CA ASP A 633 -12.15 -5.07 6.53
C ASP A 633 -11.15 -5.40 5.41
N ALA A 634 -11.19 -4.63 4.34
CA ALA A 634 -10.32 -4.82 3.18
C ALA A 634 -8.82 -4.71 3.53
N LYS A 635 -8.47 -3.90 4.54
CA LYS A 635 -7.10 -3.68 4.98
C LYS A 635 -6.49 -4.95 5.58
N SER A 636 -7.21 -5.62 6.45
CA SER A 636 -6.78 -6.89 7.06
C SER A 636 -6.94 -8.09 6.13
N GLY A 637 -7.54 -7.91 4.94
CA GLY A 637 -7.82 -8.99 3.99
C GLY A 637 -9.17 -9.67 4.18
N ASN A 638 -10.00 -9.18 5.10
CA ASN A 638 -11.35 -9.70 5.32
C ASN A 638 -12.33 -9.13 4.29
N LEU A 639 -12.46 -9.81 3.15
CA LEU A 639 -13.29 -9.40 2.03
C LEU A 639 -14.74 -9.94 2.13
N ARG A 640 -15.22 -10.30 3.33
CA ARG A 640 -16.64 -10.66 3.50
C ARG A 640 -17.51 -9.46 3.17
N LEU A 641 -18.56 -9.71 2.39
CA LEU A 641 -19.51 -8.67 1.98
C LEU A 641 -20.28 -8.12 3.18
N THR A 642 -20.54 -6.83 3.15
CA THR A 642 -21.47 -6.13 4.04
C THR A 642 -22.74 -5.77 3.28
N ALA A 643 -23.78 -5.27 3.96
CA ALA A 643 -25.01 -4.79 3.32
C ALA A 643 -24.79 -3.68 2.23
N LYS A 644 -23.60 -3.10 2.18
CA LYS A 644 -23.22 -2.10 1.15
C LYS A 644 -22.85 -2.71 -0.20
N ALA A 645 -22.76 -4.04 -0.28
CA ALA A 645 -22.34 -4.76 -1.49
C ALA A 645 -23.50 -5.05 -2.45
N PHE A 646 -24.46 -4.14 -2.60
CA PHE A 646 -25.71 -4.34 -3.35
C PHE A 646 -25.50 -4.69 -4.83
N GLU A 647 -24.36 -4.39 -5.43
CA GLU A 647 -24.01 -4.75 -6.80
C GLU A 647 -23.57 -6.23 -6.92
N ALA A 648 -23.17 -6.86 -5.82
CA ALA A 648 -22.73 -8.25 -5.76
C ALA A 648 -23.79 -9.19 -5.16
N ILE A 649 -24.60 -8.69 -4.21
CA ILE A 649 -25.59 -9.50 -3.47
C ILE A 649 -26.73 -9.94 -4.41
N ASP A 650 -27.07 -11.25 -4.41
CA ASP A 650 -28.10 -11.88 -5.24
C ASP A 650 -27.89 -11.72 -6.76
N LYS A 651 -26.65 -11.54 -7.22
CA LYS A 651 -26.33 -11.23 -8.63
C LYS A 651 -25.54 -12.33 -9.35
N ALA A 652 -25.09 -13.36 -8.68
CA ALA A 652 -24.35 -14.43 -9.33
C ALA A 652 -25.26 -15.41 -10.06
N ILE A 653 -24.68 -16.08 -11.05
CA ILE A 653 -25.31 -17.19 -11.77
C ILE A 653 -25.02 -18.47 -10.98
N PRO A 654 -26.01 -19.29 -10.63
CA PRO A 654 -25.78 -20.56 -9.96
C PRO A 654 -24.86 -21.48 -10.76
N LEU A 655 -23.83 -22.02 -10.10
CA LEU A 655 -22.88 -22.97 -10.69
C LEU A 655 -22.88 -24.28 -9.90
N PRO A 656 -23.08 -25.44 -10.54
CA PRO A 656 -23.08 -26.72 -9.84
C PRO A 656 -21.74 -27.05 -9.18
N GLU A 657 -20.65 -26.48 -9.70
CA GLU A 657 -19.31 -26.64 -9.13
C GLU A 657 -19.05 -25.74 -7.91
N VAL A 658 -19.95 -24.79 -7.56
CA VAL A 658 -19.75 -23.81 -6.47
C VAL A 658 -20.98 -23.76 -5.57
N THR A 659 -21.15 -24.77 -4.73
CA THR A 659 -22.32 -24.92 -3.84
C THR A 659 -22.18 -24.28 -2.47
N SER A 660 -20.98 -23.86 -2.09
CA SER A 660 -20.70 -23.19 -0.82
C SER A 660 -19.88 -21.91 -1.04
N ASP A 661 -19.81 -21.08 -0.02
CA ASP A 661 -19.01 -19.85 0.01
C ASP A 661 -17.62 -20.08 0.67
N ILE A 662 -16.87 -19.00 0.93
CA ILE A 662 -15.54 -19.04 1.56
C ILE A 662 -15.59 -19.58 3.00
N ASP A 663 -16.70 -19.41 3.70
CA ASP A 663 -16.92 -19.93 5.05
C ASP A 663 -17.40 -21.40 5.06
N GLY A 664 -17.46 -22.03 3.88
CA GLY A 664 -17.99 -23.39 3.72
C GLY A 664 -19.50 -23.51 3.87
N LYS A 665 -20.22 -22.40 3.95
CA LYS A 665 -21.67 -22.37 4.12
C LYS A 665 -22.37 -22.51 2.76
N PRO A 666 -23.52 -23.23 2.68
CA PRO A 666 -24.25 -23.37 1.43
C PRO A 666 -24.65 -22.03 0.81
N ARG A 667 -24.54 -21.90 -0.51
CA ARG A 667 -25.07 -20.74 -1.25
C ARG A 667 -26.59 -20.86 -1.44
N GLY A 668 -27.24 -19.70 -1.46
CA GLY A 668 -28.66 -19.59 -1.74
C GLY A 668 -29.03 -19.85 -3.21
N PRO A 669 -30.34 -19.87 -3.56
CA PRO A 669 -30.79 -20.00 -4.94
C PRO A 669 -30.45 -18.81 -5.83
N LYS A 670 -30.17 -17.65 -5.24
CA LYS A 670 -29.62 -16.45 -5.86
C LYS A 670 -28.29 -16.13 -5.18
N PRO A 671 -27.18 -16.72 -5.64
CA PRO A 671 -25.91 -16.54 -4.97
C PRO A 671 -25.32 -15.14 -5.21
N ASP A 672 -24.36 -14.77 -4.36
CA ASP A 672 -23.62 -13.51 -4.50
C ASP A 672 -22.42 -13.65 -5.42
N ILE A 673 -22.06 -12.55 -6.11
CA ILE A 673 -20.81 -12.47 -6.87
C ILE A 673 -19.65 -12.37 -5.88
N GLY A 674 -18.59 -13.15 -6.12
CA GLY A 674 -17.42 -13.24 -5.24
C GLY A 674 -17.47 -14.42 -4.28
N ALA A 675 -16.50 -14.48 -3.37
CA ALA A 675 -16.25 -15.66 -2.54
C ALA A 675 -17.15 -15.80 -1.31
N HIS A 676 -17.74 -14.70 -0.84
CA HIS A 676 -18.61 -14.69 0.34
C HIS A 676 -20.08 -14.56 -0.05
N GLU A 677 -20.95 -15.21 0.73
CA GLU A 677 -22.41 -15.08 0.67
C GLU A 677 -22.87 -14.20 1.85
N PHE A 678 -23.41 -13.03 1.56
CA PHE A 678 -23.99 -12.13 2.58
C PHE A 678 -25.28 -12.74 3.15
N ARG A 679 -25.46 -12.65 4.47
CA ARG A 679 -26.58 -13.23 5.20
C ARG A 679 -27.16 -12.27 6.22
#